data_d1ed0b9bed89ede71e3190df3ccf6137
#
_entry.id   d1ed0b9bed89ede71e3190df3ccf6137
#
_cell.length_a   1.000
_cell.length_b   1.000
_cell.length_c   1.000
_cell.angle_alpha   90.00
_cell.angle_beta   90.00
_cell.angle_gamma   90.00
#
_symmetry.space_group_name_H-M   'P 1'
#
loop_
_entity.id
_entity.type
_entity.pdbx_description
1 polymer ?
#
loop_
_entity_poly.entity_id
_entity_poly.type
_entity_poly.pdbx_seq_one_letter_code
_entity_poly.pdbx_strand_id
1 'polypeptide(L)'
;MAYGQKYSVTFATRADKDVELKIWQDGYSGAIIDLQGAGLNLEYIPNSDDPYEPIIASQLGISIDFTDELSDIINFTNIDDRYNYVEMYVNNVIEWVGFIINDNVQVSYSTGRKIATFNATDGLGMLKDIPFEPPAGNNGVNDINSLLTILRTCFNAIGFKNNRNTVTMCSYYANGMVNRAANSGNETFAQTYMCYRNFLKDEYTYTNCLEIISNIAKSFGCRVFQADAKWWIVSVNEFAETNAYYTEYNTSGTRVNNLDGNLINTSSIIQPYLTNTSGLYFIDNSQLKILNKGFYKIIAEGSTEMAENYIPNGNLQDNDGTEATYWTRSSTGDGTCTLEQNTILDYYYFQLAAPSGGPAGTAAVTLNSSSNAYVTSGDSLQLNITIGANSVATPIGFIDITINTGSTIYYLNNDKNWQTTSTSYTVYNPKTSGAVQDFVLDLRTEIFPANGQLSFTYRISEGIPFITLTNFVLKIKSVVSAYNLTGTLVENDQYTYTTSFPYGSNGGDSYYPSAKGSLLLSNGSIATGWYRYGDYSAVVFLNPAELLIQQYINTYGQNIINLDASLSSFYTENINYPILNAAKLIFATDTDPASINVSSKSFMLGNATIDLPNDQSNVTLLQISNNEIACTRVNKYSSQTSTF
;
A
#
# COMPACT_ATOMS: atom_id res chain seq x y z
N MET A 1 11.40 -24.40 -13.01
CA MET A 1 10.53 -25.59 -13.04
C MET A 1 10.08 -25.84 -14.47
N ALA A 2 10.14 -27.06 -14.94
CA ALA A 2 9.71 -27.43 -16.27
C ALA A 2 8.38 -28.20 -16.18
N TYR A 3 7.27 -27.48 -16.20
CA TYR A 3 5.94 -28.07 -16.11
C TYR A 3 5.55 -28.81 -17.40
N GLY A 4 5.11 -30.06 -17.26
CA GLY A 4 4.41 -30.81 -18.31
C GLY A 4 2.93 -30.98 -17.94
N GLN A 5 2.03 -30.88 -18.93
CA GLN A 5 0.61 -31.13 -18.69
C GLN A 5 0.40 -32.61 -18.40
N LYS A 6 -0.16 -32.94 -17.24
CA LYS A 6 -0.44 -34.30 -16.82
C LYS A 6 -1.90 -34.66 -16.97
N TYR A 7 -2.80 -33.76 -16.58
CA TYR A 7 -4.24 -34.02 -16.65
C TYR A 7 -4.96 -32.95 -17.46
N SER A 8 -5.99 -33.39 -18.20
CA SER A 8 -7.04 -32.59 -18.79
C SER A 8 -8.36 -33.03 -18.16
N VAL A 9 -9.03 -32.12 -17.46
CA VAL A 9 -10.26 -32.42 -16.73
C VAL A 9 -11.40 -31.62 -17.34
N THR A 10 -12.42 -32.29 -17.86
CA THR A 10 -13.60 -31.65 -18.48
C THR A 10 -14.80 -31.69 -17.52
N PHE A 11 -15.56 -30.63 -17.48
CA PHE A 11 -16.75 -30.51 -16.66
C PHE A 11 -17.99 -30.35 -17.52
N ALA A 12 -19.03 -31.13 -17.22
CA ALA A 12 -20.34 -30.91 -17.79
C ALA A 12 -20.98 -29.68 -17.12
N THR A 13 -21.44 -28.71 -17.90
CA THR A 13 -22.08 -27.52 -17.41
C THR A 13 -23.52 -27.41 -17.85
N ARG A 14 -24.37 -26.74 -17.08
CA ARG A 14 -25.80 -26.52 -17.42
C ARG A 14 -25.98 -25.62 -18.64
N ALA A 15 -25.03 -24.74 -18.90
CA ALA A 15 -25.11 -23.73 -19.96
C ALA A 15 -24.39 -24.14 -21.24
N ASP A 16 -24.12 -25.44 -21.45
CA ASP A 16 -23.35 -25.98 -22.59
C ASP A 16 -22.03 -25.24 -22.84
N LYS A 17 -21.34 -24.86 -21.77
CA LYS A 17 -20.01 -24.25 -21.86
C LYS A 17 -18.94 -25.29 -21.73
N ASP A 18 -17.88 -25.09 -22.48
CA ASP A 18 -16.67 -25.88 -22.35
C ASP A 18 -15.87 -25.37 -21.14
N VAL A 19 -15.89 -26.12 -20.03
CA VAL A 19 -15.03 -25.86 -18.86
C VAL A 19 -13.99 -26.96 -18.75
N GLU A 20 -12.73 -26.58 -18.82
CA GLU A 20 -11.57 -27.46 -18.75
C GLU A 20 -10.57 -26.99 -17.69
N LEU A 21 -10.06 -27.93 -16.88
CA LEU A 21 -8.86 -27.71 -16.09
C LEU A 21 -7.67 -28.43 -16.71
N LYS A 22 -6.57 -27.72 -16.90
CA LYS A 22 -5.27 -28.31 -17.24
C LYS A 22 -4.42 -28.31 -15.99
N ILE A 23 -4.03 -29.50 -15.54
CA ILE A 23 -3.16 -29.66 -14.38
C ILE A 23 -1.77 -30.03 -14.89
N TRP A 24 -0.83 -29.19 -14.54
CA TRP A 24 0.57 -29.30 -14.91
C TRP A 24 1.39 -29.73 -13.71
N GLN A 25 2.30 -30.66 -13.91
CA GLN A 25 3.17 -31.18 -12.86
C GLN A 25 4.64 -30.85 -13.18
N ASP A 26 5.39 -30.43 -12.16
CA ASP A 26 6.82 -30.18 -12.35
C ASP A 26 7.58 -31.44 -12.72
N GLY A 27 8.40 -31.35 -13.79
CA GLY A 27 9.19 -32.46 -14.31
C GLY A 27 8.41 -33.55 -15.06
N TYR A 28 7.11 -33.39 -15.29
CA TYR A 28 6.32 -34.39 -16.02
C TYR A 28 6.59 -34.32 -17.53
N SER A 29 6.74 -35.49 -18.15
CA SER A 29 6.96 -35.64 -19.59
C SER A 29 6.17 -36.81 -20.24
N GLY A 30 5.18 -37.35 -19.50
CA GLY A 30 4.31 -38.42 -19.96
C GLY A 30 3.15 -37.97 -20.85
N ALA A 31 2.28 -38.90 -21.20
CA ALA A 31 1.05 -38.61 -21.93
C ALA A 31 0.03 -37.89 -21.04
N ILE A 32 -0.83 -37.07 -21.66
CA ILE A 32 -1.92 -36.42 -20.96
C ILE A 32 -2.98 -37.46 -20.59
N ILE A 33 -3.49 -37.40 -19.36
CA ILE A 33 -4.56 -38.25 -18.85
C ILE A 33 -5.84 -37.44 -18.85
N ASP A 34 -6.85 -37.89 -19.58
CA ASP A 34 -8.16 -37.26 -19.62
C ASP A 34 -9.04 -37.78 -18.46
N LEU A 35 -9.59 -36.85 -17.65
CA LEU A 35 -10.42 -37.12 -16.49
C LEU A 35 -11.74 -36.38 -16.57
N GLN A 36 -12.74 -36.88 -15.85
CA GLN A 36 -14.05 -36.27 -15.74
C GLN A 36 -14.16 -35.46 -14.44
N GLY A 37 -14.54 -34.20 -14.53
CA GLY A 37 -14.85 -33.36 -13.38
C GLY A 37 -16.19 -33.73 -12.75
N ALA A 38 -16.27 -33.59 -11.42
CA ALA A 38 -17.46 -33.84 -10.63
C ALA A 38 -17.99 -32.56 -9.94
N GLY A 39 -17.18 -31.54 -9.78
CA GLY A 39 -17.55 -30.24 -9.22
C GLY A 39 -16.42 -29.23 -9.36
N LEU A 40 -16.76 -27.97 -9.54
CA LEU A 40 -15.81 -26.88 -9.70
C LEU A 40 -16.39 -25.57 -9.18
N ASN A 41 -15.79 -25.01 -8.14
CA ASN A 41 -16.20 -23.75 -7.53
C ASN A 41 -15.05 -22.78 -7.49
N LEU A 42 -15.24 -21.58 -8.05
CA LEU A 42 -14.28 -20.47 -7.90
C LEU A 42 -14.77 -19.55 -6.80
N GLU A 43 -13.92 -19.32 -5.81
CA GLU A 43 -14.24 -18.50 -4.64
C GLU A 43 -13.31 -17.29 -4.58
N TYR A 44 -13.88 -16.12 -4.28
CA TYR A 44 -13.17 -14.88 -3.96
C TYR A 44 -13.42 -14.55 -2.49
N ILE A 45 -12.36 -14.51 -1.70
CA ILE A 45 -12.43 -14.46 -0.24
C ILE A 45 -11.67 -13.24 0.26
N PRO A 46 -12.35 -12.09 0.47
CA PRO A 46 -11.76 -10.96 1.17
C PRO A 46 -11.62 -11.27 2.68
N ASN A 47 -10.70 -10.60 3.35
CA ASN A 47 -10.58 -10.72 4.82
C ASN A 47 -11.72 -9.98 5.56
N SER A 48 -12.40 -9.06 4.91
CA SER A 48 -13.51 -8.29 5.47
C SER A 48 -14.50 -7.87 4.38
N ASP A 49 -15.70 -7.46 4.81
CA ASP A 49 -16.74 -6.88 3.92
C ASP A 49 -16.49 -5.38 3.64
N ASP A 50 -15.26 -4.90 3.84
CA ASP A 50 -14.88 -3.54 3.48
C ASP A 50 -14.64 -3.44 1.97
N PRO A 51 -15.32 -2.53 1.23
CA PRO A 51 -15.03 -2.27 -0.17
C PRO A 51 -13.55 -1.95 -0.45
N TYR A 52 -12.83 -1.42 0.54
CA TYR A 52 -11.41 -1.06 0.43
C TYR A 52 -10.46 -2.14 0.95
N GLU A 53 -10.95 -3.35 1.22
CA GLU A 53 -10.05 -4.47 1.52
C GLU A 53 -9.05 -4.65 0.35
N PRO A 54 -7.74 -4.52 0.59
CA PRO A 54 -6.78 -4.40 -0.51
C PRO A 54 -6.49 -5.72 -1.22
N ILE A 55 -6.67 -6.86 -0.55
CA ILE A 55 -6.31 -8.17 -1.10
C ILE A 55 -7.54 -9.06 -1.13
N ILE A 56 -7.92 -9.48 -2.32
CA ILE A 56 -8.99 -10.44 -2.54
C ILE A 56 -8.36 -11.70 -3.12
N ALA A 57 -8.00 -12.62 -2.26
CA ALA A 57 -7.48 -13.92 -2.68
C ALA A 57 -8.59 -14.76 -3.32
N SER A 58 -8.21 -15.63 -4.23
CA SER A 58 -9.12 -16.57 -4.84
C SER A 58 -8.67 -18.02 -4.68
N GLN A 59 -9.65 -18.90 -4.60
CA GLN A 59 -9.48 -20.33 -4.42
C GLN A 59 -10.38 -21.07 -5.39
N LEU A 60 -9.87 -22.16 -5.93
CA LEU A 60 -10.64 -23.08 -6.78
C LEU A 60 -10.86 -24.39 -6.05
N GLY A 61 -12.12 -24.68 -5.70
CA GLY A 61 -12.54 -25.98 -5.17
C GLY A 61 -12.78 -26.96 -6.34
N ILE A 62 -12.09 -28.08 -6.33
CA ILE A 62 -12.03 -29.04 -7.45
C ILE A 62 -12.43 -30.41 -6.98
N SER A 63 -13.36 -31.04 -7.67
CA SER A 63 -13.72 -32.45 -7.49
C SER A 63 -13.58 -33.21 -8.80
N ILE A 64 -12.79 -34.28 -8.81
CA ILE A 64 -12.46 -35.05 -10.00
C ILE A 64 -12.71 -36.54 -9.79
N ASP A 65 -13.19 -37.22 -10.82
CA ASP A 65 -13.32 -38.68 -10.83
C ASP A 65 -11.96 -39.33 -11.15
N PHE A 66 -11.39 -39.98 -10.16
CA PHE A 66 -10.15 -40.75 -10.25
C PHE A 66 -10.37 -42.26 -10.17
N THR A 67 -11.57 -42.74 -10.48
CA THR A 67 -11.92 -44.17 -10.31
C THR A 67 -10.94 -45.10 -11.01
N ASP A 68 -10.50 -44.72 -12.20
CA ASP A 68 -9.56 -45.53 -13.01
C ASP A 68 -8.09 -45.16 -12.75
N GLU A 69 -7.78 -44.02 -12.11
CA GLU A 69 -6.43 -43.47 -11.92
C GLU A 69 -6.08 -43.27 -10.43
N LEU A 70 -6.57 -44.14 -9.54
CA LEU A 70 -6.41 -44.04 -8.08
C LEU A 70 -4.97 -43.88 -7.59
N SER A 71 -4.01 -44.48 -8.29
CA SER A 71 -2.59 -44.42 -7.92
C SER A 71 -2.01 -43.01 -8.08
N ASP A 72 -2.64 -42.17 -8.90
CA ASP A 72 -2.15 -40.83 -9.21
C ASP A 72 -2.58 -39.78 -8.18
N ILE A 73 -3.56 -40.08 -7.34
CA ILE A 73 -4.03 -39.15 -6.30
C ILE A 73 -2.90 -38.74 -5.35
N ILE A 74 -1.97 -39.62 -5.07
CA ILE A 74 -0.82 -39.34 -4.20
C ILE A 74 0.07 -38.21 -4.73
N ASN A 75 0.02 -37.93 -6.04
CA ASN A 75 0.78 -36.84 -6.65
C ASN A 75 0.28 -35.46 -6.24
N PHE A 76 -0.94 -35.36 -5.68
CA PHE A 76 -1.50 -34.12 -5.14
C PHE A 76 -1.11 -33.84 -3.68
N THR A 77 -0.34 -34.74 -3.04
CA THR A 77 0.13 -34.62 -1.65
C THR A 77 1.64 -34.37 -1.57
N ASN A 78 2.20 -33.67 -2.54
CA ASN A 78 3.64 -33.36 -2.58
C ASN A 78 4.01 -32.32 -1.50
N ILE A 79 5.28 -32.31 -1.06
CA ILE A 79 5.81 -31.32 -0.11
C ILE A 79 5.93 -29.93 -0.76
N ASP A 80 6.19 -29.87 -2.06
CA ASP A 80 6.36 -28.60 -2.77
C ASP A 80 4.99 -28.05 -3.17
N ASP A 81 4.63 -26.89 -2.61
CA ASP A 81 3.38 -26.20 -2.91
C ASP A 81 3.27 -25.74 -4.38
N ARG A 82 4.37 -25.71 -5.10
CA ARG A 82 4.41 -25.37 -6.53
C ARG A 82 4.47 -26.60 -7.45
N TYR A 83 4.36 -27.79 -6.89
CA TYR A 83 4.51 -29.02 -7.67
C TYR A 83 3.42 -29.20 -8.72
N ASN A 84 2.16 -28.87 -8.39
CA ASN A 84 1.02 -28.98 -9.27
C ASN A 84 0.44 -27.58 -9.58
N TYR A 85 0.56 -27.16 -10.81
CA TYR A 85 0.04 -25.90 -11.33
C TYR A 85 -1.25 -26.14 -12.10
N VAL A 86 -2.26 -25.28 -11.91
CA VAL A 86 -3.60 -25.41 -12.50
C VAL A 86 -3.91 -24.22 -13.39
N GLU A 87 -4.46 -24.47 -14.55
CA GLU A 87 -5.07 -23.48 -15.43
C GLU A 87 -6.53 -23.86 -15.69
N MET A 88 -7.46 -22.94 -15.41
CA MET A 88 -8.88 -23.10 -15.69
C MET A 88 -9.25 -22.35 -16.96
N TYR A 89 -9.92 -23.04 -17.85
CA TYR A 89 -10.40 -22.54 -19.13
C TYR A 89 -11.93 -22.55 -19.16
N VAL A 90 -12.53 -21.48 -19.69
CA VAL A 90 -13.93 -21.42 -20.04
C VAL A 90 -14.03 -21.06 -21.52
N ASN A 91 -14.69 -21.88 -22.33
CA ASN A 91 -14.76 -21.70 -23.79
C ASN A 91 -13.38 -21.48 -24.44
N ASN A 92 -12.39 -22.26 -24.05
CA ASN A 92 -10.99 -22.17 -24.48
C ASN A 92 -10.26 -20.86 -24.12
N VAL A 93 -10.83 -20.01 -23.27
CA VAL A 93 -10.16 -18.82 -22.71
C VAL A 93 -9.68 -19.14 -21.30
N ILE A 94 -8.42 -18.83 -21.02
CA ILE A 94 -7.87 -19.01 -19.67
C ILE A 94 -8.42 -17.93 -18.73
N GLU A 95 -9.11 -18.38 -17.70
CA GLU A 95 -9.80 -17.48 -16.76
C GLU A 95 -9.10 -17.39 -15.39
N TRP A 96 -8.48 -18.49 -14.95
CA TRP A 96 -7.87 -18.55 -13.64
C TRP A 96 -6.64 -19.45 -13.64
N VAL A 97 -5.66 -19.14 -12.78
CA VAL A 97 -4.46 -19.94 -12.58
C VAL A 97 -4.07 -20.02 -11.12
N GLY A 98 -3.47 -21.13 -10.72
CA GLY A 98 -3.04 -21.31 -9.33
C GLY A 98 -2.24 -22.57 -9.10
N PHE A 99 -2.02 -22.87 -7.81
CA PHE A 99 -1.35 -24.09 -7.35
C PHE A 99 -2.28 -24.91 -6.46
N ILE A 100 -2.21 -26.22 -6.59
CA ILE A 100 -2.96 -27.14 -5.73
C ILE A 100 -2.40 -27.07 -4.32
N ILE A 101 -3.30 -26.95 -3.32
CA ILE A 101 -2.95 -26.98 -1.91
C ILE A 101 -2.77 -28.44 -1.49
N ASN A 102 -1.54 -28.82 -1.16
CA ASN A 102 -1.12 -30.21 -1.00
C ASN A 102 -1.62 -30.89 0.29
N ASP A 103 -2.07 -30.16 1.28
CA ASP A 103 -2.44 -30.68 2.60
C ASP A 103 -3.95 -30.96 2.78
N ASN A 104 -4.75 -30.71 1.74
CA ASN A 104 -6.22 -30.81 1.81
C ASN A 104 -6.81 -31.67 0.68
N VAL A 105 -6.20 -32.80 0.40
CA VAL A 105 -6.71 -33.77 -0.58
C VAL A 105 -7.59 -34.78 0.11
N GLN A 106 -8.85 -34.88 -0.30
CA GLN A 106 -9.83 -35.83 0.23
C GLN A 106 -10.29 -36.77 -0.86
N VAL A 107 -10.46 -38.04 -0.53
CA VAL A 107 -10.94 -39.08 -1.45
C VAL A 107 -12.12 -39.80 -0.83
N SER A 108 -13.19 -40.02 -1.62
CA SER A 108 -14.35 -40.77 -1.16
C SER A 108 -13.98 -42.20 -0.81
N TYR A 109 -14.28 -42.62 0.44
CA TYR A 109 -14.09 -44.01 0.87
C TYR A 109 -15.35 -44.84 0.56
N SER A 110 -15.44 -45.34 -0.65
CA SER A 110 -16.56 -46.12 -1.14
C SER A 110 -16.08 -47.27 -2.04
N THR A 111 -16.95 -48.27 -2.28
CA THR A 111 -16.65 -49.38 -3.16
C THR A 111 -16.92 -49.10 -4.65
N GLY A 112 -17.46 -47.95 -4.98
CA GLY A 112 -17.78 -47.51 -6.34
C GLY A 112 -16.89 -46.40 -6.82
N ARG A 113 -17.51 -45.39 -7.46
CA ARG A 113 -16.86 -44.20 -7.99
C ARG A 113 -16.00 -43.48 -6.94
N LYS A 114 -14.78 -43.14 -7.31
CA LYS A 114 -13.80 -42.44 -6.46
C LYS A 114 -13.67 -41.00 -6.83
N ILE A 115 -14.25 -40.13 -6.04
CA ILE A 115 -14.10 -38.67 -6.22
C ILE A 115 -12.99 -38.18 -5.30
N ALA A 116 -12.00 -37.52 -5.88
CA ALA A 116 -11.00 -36.75 -5.16
C ALA A 116 -11.42 -35.28 -5.13
N THR A 117 -11.39 -34.68 -3.94
CA THR A 117 -11.67 -33.25 -3.75
C THR A 117 -10.44 -32.58 -3.15
N PHE A 118 -10.07 -31.45 -3.72
CA PHE A 118 -8.94 -30.63 -3.28
C PHE A 118 -9.13 -29.18 -3.70
N ASN A 119 -8.33 -28.31 -3.13
CA ASN A 119 -8.36 -26.89 -3.42
C ASN A 119 -7.10 -26.43 -4.13
N ALA A 120 -7.22 -25.39 -4.94
CA ALA A 120 -6.09 -24.68 -5.49
C ALA A 120 -6.19 -23.19 -5.15
N THR A 121 -5.06 -22.50 -4.93
CA THR A 121 -4.98 -21.09 -4.58
C THR A 121 -4.32 -20.30 -5.69
N ASP A 122 -4.73 -19.03 -5.86
CA ASP A 122 -4.08 -18.08 -6.77
C ASP A 122 -2.66 -17.67 -6.33
N GLY A 123 -2.22 -18.10 -5.17
CA GLY A 123 -0.89 -17.84 -4.66
C GLY A 123 -0.69 -16.50 -3.98
N LEU A 124 -1.68 -15.60 -3.92
CA LEU A 124 -1.55 -14.34 -3.16
C LEU A 124 -1.21 -14.60 -1.69
N GLY A 125 -1.86 -15.60 -1.08
CA GLY A 125 -1.59 -15.98 0.31
C GLY A 125 -0.17 -16.49 0.55
N MET A 126 0.50 -17.07 -0.44
CA MET A 126 1.89 -17.55 -0.33
C MET A 126 2.88 -16.38 -0.18
N LEU A 127 2.53 -15.21 -0.69
CA LEU A 127 3.41 -14.02 -0.69
C LEU A 127 3.71 -13.49 0.72
N LYS A 128 2.96 -13.89 1.74
CA LYS A 128 3.24 -13.55 3.15
C LYS A 128 4.56 -14.15 3.66
N ASP A 129 4.97 -15.28 3.07
CA ASP A 129 6.16 -16.03 3.46
C ASP A 129 7.33 -15.79 2.49
N ILE A 130 7.12 -15.00 1.43
CA ILE A 130 8.12 -14.69 0.41
C ILE A 130 8.64 -13.27 0.63
N PRO A 131 9.90 -13.11 1.08
CA PRO A 131 10.51 -11.79 1.20
C PRO A 131 10.63 -11.13 -0.19
N PHE A 132 10.53 -9.82 -0.23
CA PHE A 132 10.76 -9.09 -1.46
C PHE A 132 12.23 -9.19 -1.87
N GLU A 133 12.49 -9.51 -3.13
CA GLU A 133 13.82 -9.53 -3.71
C GLU A 133 13.89 -8.53 -4.88
N PRO A 134 14.66 -7.44 -4.76
CA PRO A 134 14.88 -6.55 -5.89
C PRO A 134 15.42 -7.29 -7.10
N PRO A 135 15.04 -6.91 -8.33
CA PRO A 135 15.60 -7.52 -9.54
C PRO A 135 17.12 -7.46 -9.58
N ALA A 136 17.77 -8.52 -10.07
CA ALA A 136 19.22 -8.63 -10.13
C ALA A 136 19.86 -7.45 -10.89
N GLY A 137 20.92 -6.90 -10.31
CA GLY A 137 21.62 -5.71 -10.84
C GLY A 137 21.19 -4.40 -10.18
N ASN A 138 20.15 -4.40 -9.35
CA ASN A 138 19.61 -3.25 -8.64
C ASN A 138 19.97 -3.28 -7.15
N ASN A 139 21.22 -3.56 -6.81
CA ASN A 139 21.70 -3.64 -5.43
C ASN A 139 22.22 -2.27 -4.92
N GLY A 140 21.94 -1.20 -5.64
CA GLY A 140 22.49 0.12 -5.36
C GLY A 140 21.58 1.01 -4.51
N VAL A 141 22.21 1.98 -3.91
CA VAL A 141 21.65 2.98 -2.99
C VAL A 141 20.52 3.82 -3.60
N ASN A 142 20.44 3.90 -4.92
CA ASN A 142 19.57 4.79 -5.69
C ASN A 142 18.56 4.05 -6.56
N ASP A 143 18.19 2.81 -6.23
CA ASP A 143 17.27 2.02 -7.03
C ASP A 143 15.84 2.48 -6.85
N ILE A 144 15.51 3.53 -7.58
CA ILE A 144 14.16 4.07 -7.71
C ILE A 144 13.47 3.32 -8.84
N ASN A 145 12.34 2.70 -8.55
CA ASN A 145 11.56 1.97 -9.54
C ASN A 145 10.09 2.32 -9.47
N SER A 146 9.39 2.16 -10.59
CA SER A 146 7.95 2.41 -10.63
C SER A 146 7.21 1.41 -9.72
N LEU A 147 6.12 1.87 -9.11
CA LEU A 147 5.25 1.00 -8.30
C LEU A 147 4.75 -0.20 -9.12
N LEU A 148 4.51 -0.02 -10.41
CA LEU A 148 4.17 -1.12 -11.31
C LEU A 148 5.28 -2.19 -11.35
N THR A 149 6.55 -1.79 -11.44
CA THR A 149 7.68 -2.74 -11.44
C THR A 149 7.78 -3.47 -10.10
N ILE A 150 7.60 -2.76 -8.99
CA ILE A 150 7.62 -3.33 -7.64
C ILE A 150 6.50 -4.38 -7.49
N LEU A 151 5.27 -4.01 -7.84
CA LEU A 151 4.10 -4.91 -7.77
C LEU A 151 4.29 -6.16 -8.64
N ARG A 152 4.79 -5.98 -9.86
CA ARG A 152 5.07 -7.11 -10.76
C ARG A 152 6.18 -8.02 -10.24
N THR A 153 7.20 -7.46 -9.59
CA THR A 153 8.24 -8.26 -8.93
C THR A 153 7.62 -9.15 -7.86
N CYS A 154 6.73 -8.60 -7.04
CA CYS A 154 6.01 -9.37 -6.02
C CYS A 154 5.11 -10.45 -6.65
N PHE A 155 4.33 -10.14 -7.69
CA PHE A 155 3.49 -11.14 -8.37
C PHE A 155 4.31 -12.24 -9.03
N ASN A 156 5.44 -11.91 -9.63
CA ASN A 156 6.32 -12.90 -10.26
C ASN A 156 6.95 -13.84 -9.22
N ALA A 157 7.10 -13.41 -7.97
CA ALA A 157 7.61 -14.24 -6.88
C ALA A 157 6.67 -15.40 -6.50
N ILE A 158 5.39 -15.35 -6.90
CA ILE A 158 4.47 -16.50 -6.78
C ILE A 158 5.04 -17.71 -7.55
N GLY A 159 5.67 -17.48 -8.70
CA GLY A 159 6.38 -18.51 -9.45
C GLY A 159 5.48 -19.32 -10.39
N PHE A 160 4.44 -18.71 -10.95
CA PHE A 160 3.62 -19.38 -11.98
C PHE A 160 4.47 -19.85 -13.17
N LYS A 161 4.00 -20.91 -13.83
CA LYS A 161 4.59 -21.45 -15.06
C LYS A 161 4.93 -20.36 -16.08
N ASN A 162 4.04 -19.39 -16.23
CA ASN A 162 4.21 -18.18 -17.03
C ASN A 162 3.78 -16.98 -16.19
N ASN A 163 4.59 -15.94 -16.15
CA ASN A 163 4.19 -14.68 -15.54
C ASN A 163 2.92 -14.15 -16.17
N ARG A 164 2.11 -13.43 -15.39
CA ARG A 164 0.82 -12.92 -15.85
C ARG A 164 0.89 -11.41 -16.11
N ASN A 165 0.06 -10.95 -17.05
CA ASN A 165 -0.13 -9.52 -17.29
C ASN A 165 -0.68 -8.86 -16.03
N THR A 166 -0.40 -7.57 -15.90
CA THR A 166 -0.92 -6.74 -14.81
C THR A 166 -1.84 -5.68 -15.39
N VAL A 167 -3.03 -5.57 -14.85
CA VAL A 167 -4.02 -4.56 -15.23
C VAL A 167 -4.16 -3.58 -14.09
N THR A 168 -4.09 -2.30 -14.40
CA THR A 168 -4.20 -1.21 -13.42
C THR A 168 -5.34 -0.29 -13.77
N MET A 169 -6.08 0.14 -12.76
CA MET A 169 -7.16 1.09 -12.87
C MET A 169 -7.07 2.07 -11.70
N CYS A 170 -6.46 3.23 -11.94
CA CYS A 170 -6.33 4.29 -10.95
C CYS A 170 -6.33 5.65 -11.64
N SER A 171 -7.12 6.58 -11.13
CA SER A 171 -7.27 7.92 -11.68
C SER A 171 -6.48 9.00 -10.94
N TYR A 172 -5.60 8.64 -10.02
CA TYR A 172 -4.81 9.59 -9.26
C TYR A 172 -3.51 9.96 -9.97
N TYR A 173 -3.30 11.23 -10.23
CA TYR A 173 -2.11 11.74 -10.91
C TYR A 173 -1.47 12.84 -10.07
N ALA A 174 -0.16 12.94 -10.12
CA ALA A 174 0.59 14.06 -9.56
C ALA A 174 0.99 15.05 -10.66
N ASN A 175 1.32 16.27 -10.27
CA ASN A 175 1.88 17.25 -11.17
C ASN A 175 3.16 16.69 -11.84
N GLY A 176 3.27 16.85 -13.15
CA GLY A 176 4.39 16.31 -13.93
C GLY A 176 4.17 14.90 -14.48
N MET A 177 3.10 14.20 -14.09
CA MET A 177 2.70 12.97 -14.74
C MET A 177 1.94 13.24 -16.04
N VAL A 178 2.16 12.38 -17.03
CA VAL A 178 1.41 12.40 -18.28
C VAL A 178 0.13 11.59 -18.09
N ASN A 179 -1.02 12.22 -18.26
CA ASN A 179 -2.29 11.52 -18.08
C ASN A 179 -2.52 10.46 -19.16
N ARG A 180 -3.38 9.48 -18.88
CA ARG A 180 -3.64 8.34 -19.76
C ARG A 180 -4.22 8.68 -21.13
N ALA A 181 -4.82 9.85 -21.29
CA ALA A 181 -5.38 10.30 -22.58
C ALA A 181 -4.30 10.78 -23.57
N ALA A 182 -3.07 11.03 -23.12
CA ALA A 182 -1.99 11.38 -24.01
C ALA A 182 -1.41 10.14 -24.70
N ASN A 183 -0.89 10.31 -25.92
CA ASN A 183 -0.30 9.22 -26.72
C ASN A 183 0.84 8.46 -26.03
N SER A 184 1.53 9.12 -25.10
CA SER A 184 2.59 8.54 -24.25
C SER A 184 2.13 8.30 -22.83
N GLY A 185 0.83 8.50 -22.54
CA GLY A 185 0.28 8.40 -21.21
C GLY A 185 0.36 6.99 -20.65
N ASN A 186 0.77 6.91 -19.42
CA ASN A 186 0.75 5.71 -18.63
C ASN A 186 -0.18 5.91 -17.43
N GLU A 187 -0.52 4.83 -16.83
CA GLU A 187 -1.31 4.82 -15.61
C GLU A 187 -0.44 5.17 -14.40
N THR A 188 -1.05 5.61 -13.31
CA THR A 188 -0.39 6.15 -12.11
C THR A 188 0.72 5.26 -11.59
N PHE A 189 0.50 3.94 -11.47
CA PHE A 189 1.50 3.03 -10.93
C PHE A 189 2.76 2.91 -11.80
N ALA A 190 2.66 3.17 -13.10
CA ALA A 190 3.81 3.19 -14.00
C ALA A 190 4.60 4.49 -13.92
N GLN A 191 4.01 5.57 -13.40
CA GLN A 191 4.60 6.89 -13.29
C GLN A 191 4.98 7.30 -11.87
N THR A 192 4.51 6.56 -10.87
CA THR A 192 4.88 6.74 -9.47
C THR A 192 6.04 5.83 -9.14
N TYR A 193 7.10 6.39 -8.59
CA TYR A 193 8.35 5.67 -8.28
C TYR A 193 8.61 5.66 -6.78
N MET A 194 9.30 4.63 -6.33
CA MET A 194 9.72 4.47 -4.94
C MET A 194 11.07 3.77 -4.88
N CYS A 195 11.85 4.05 -3.84
CA CYS A 195 13.11 3.36 -3.59
C CYS A 195 12.85 1.99 -2.97
N TYR A 196 13.52 0.93 -3.45
CA TYR A 196 13.39 -0.42 -2.88
C TYR A 196 13.75 -0.50 -1.40
N ARG A 197 14.63 0.37 -0.92
CA ARG A 197 15.00 0.44 0.49
C ARG A 197 13.87 0.79 1.43
N ASN A 198 12.80 1.37 0.91
CA ASN A 198 11.59 1.63 1.69
C ASN A 198 10.92 0.34 2.18
N PHE A 199 11.28 -0.79 1.60
CA PHE A 199 10.77 -2.12 1.97
C PHE A 199 11.73 -2.93 2.83
N LEU A 200 12.87 -2.36 3.26
CA LEU A 200 13.75 -3.01 4.21
C LEU A 200 13.09 -3.09 5.58
N LYS A 201 13.04 -4.30 6.12
CA LYS A 201 12.59 -4.58 7.48
C LYS A 201 13.72 -4.40 8.49
N ASP A 202 14.92 -4.76 8.09
CA ASP A 202 16.17 -4.59 8.82
C ASP A 202 17.31 -4.31 7.83
N GLU A 203 18.56 -4.30 8.28
CA GLU A 203 19.74 -3.98 7.46
C GLU A 203 19.89 -4.86 6.20
N TYR A 204 19.41 -6.11 6.26
CA TYR A 204 19.65 -7.12 5.22
C TYR A 204 18.39 -7.74 4.65
N THR A 205 17.24 -7.60 5.30
CA THR A 205 16.02 -8.28 4.90
C THR A 205 14.93 -7.33 4.48
N TYR A 206 14.24 -7.69 3.40
CA TYR A 206 13.06 -6.97 2.95
C TYR A 206 11.80 -7.53 3.61
N THR A 207 10.77 -6.70 3.72
CA THR A 207 9.43 -7.15 4.10
C THR A 207 8.87 -8.12 3.05
N ASN A 208 7.81 -8.84 3.40
CA ASN A 208 7.23 -9.81 2.48
C ASN A 208 6.45 -9.14 1.33
N CYS A 209 6.33 -9.85 0.21
CA CYS A 209 5.68 -9.34 -0.99
C CYS A 209 4.20 -9.00 -0.78
N LEU A 210 3.46 -9.76 0.06
CA LEU A 210 2.04 -9.50 0.33
C LEU A 210 1.84 -8.16 1.03
N GLU A 211 2.68 -7.85 2.00
CA GLU A 211 2.63 -6.59 2.74
C GLU A 211 2.90 -5.39 1.82
N ILE A 212 3.88 -5.51 0.91
CA ILE A 212 4.17 -4.48 -0.09
C ILE A 212 2.96 -4.23 -0.99
N ILE A 213 2.39 -5.29 -1.56
CA ILE A 213 1.20 -5.18 -2.43
C ILE A 213 0.05 -4.55 -1.67
N SER A 214 -0.24 -5.05 -0.44
CA SER A 214 -1.32 -4.55 0.40
C SER A 214 -1.16 -3.07 0.73
N ASN A 215 0.04 -2.65 1.12
CA ASN A 215 0.32 -1.28 1.48
C ASN A 215 0.20 -0.33 0.27
N ILE A 216 0.73 -0.72 -0.89
CA ILE A 216 0.58 0.07 -2.12
C ILE A 216 -0.91 0.16 -2.51
N ALA A 217 -1.64 -0.96 -2.50
CA ALA A 217 -3.05 -0.97 -2.84
C ALA A 217 -3.88 -0.09 -1.89
N LYS A 218 -3.69 -0.22 -0.58
CA LYS A 218 -4.33 0.62 0.44
C LYS A 218 -4.10 2.11 0.20
N SER A 219 -2.87 2.47 -0.15
CA SER A 219 -2.49 3.87 -0.33
C SER A 219 -3.21 4.56 -1.48
N PHE A 220 -3.68 3.80 -2.45
CA PHE A 220 -4.43 4.31 -3.59
C PHE A 220 -5.92 3.88 -3.58
N GLY A 221 -6.41 3.33 -2.47
CA GLY A 221 -7.76 2.82 -2.36
C GLY A 221 -8.10 1.75 -3.39
N CYS A 222 -7.13 0.88 -3.65
CA CYS A 222 -7.23 -0.17 -4.65
C CYS A 222 -7.44 -1.54 -4.01
N ARG A 223 -8.05 -2.41 -4.78
CA ARG A 223 -8.15 -3.86 -4.54
C ARG A 223 -7.27 -4.60 -5.52
N VAL A 224 -6.69 -5.69 -5.06
CA VAL A 224 -5.86 -6.60 -5.85
C VAL A 224 -6.49 -7.98 -5.87
N PHE A 225 -6.68 -8.52 -7.05
CA PHE A 225 -7.24 -9.85 -7.27
C PHE A 225 -6.81 -10.43 -8.61
N GLN A 226 -7.05 -11.72 -8.80
CA GLN A 226 -6.85 -12.38 -10.08
C GLN A 226 -8.18 -12.49 -10.85
N ALA A 227 -8.21 -12.08 -12.10
CA ALA A 227 -9.29 -12.34 -13.05
C ALA A 227 -8.73 -12.43 -14.48
N ASP A 228 -9.36 -13.17 -15.38
CA ASP A 228 -8.87 -13.44 -16.76
C ASP A 228 -7.43 -13.93 -16.78
N ALA A 229 -7.04 -14.70 -15.77
CA ALA A 229 -5.66 -15.12 -15.53
C ALA A 229 -4.63 -13.95 -15.53
N LYS A 230 -5.06 -12.75 -15.10
CA LYS A 230 -4.27 -11.52 -14.96
C LYS A 230 -4.36 -11.01 -13.53
N TRP A 231 -3.38 -10.21 -13.13
CA TRP A 231 -3.42 -9.47 -11.88
C TRP A 231 -4.09 -8.12 -12.10
N TRP A 232 -5.14 -7.86 -11.35
CA TRP A 232 -5.89 -6.62 -11.39
C TRP A 232 -5.61 -5.79 -10.13
N ILE A 233 -5.31 -4.51 -10.33
CA ILE A 233 -5.11 -3.52 -9.29
C ILE A 233 -6.08 -2.37 -9.59
N VAL A 234 -7.13 -2.27 -8.81
CA VAL A 234 -8.31 -1.49 -9.19
C VAL A 234 -8.73 -0.56 -8.08
N SER A 235 -8.75 0.73 -8.37
CA SER A 235 -9.31 1.74 -7.46
C SER A 235 -10.83 1.55 -7.33
N VAL A 236 -11.30 1.39 -6.09
CA VAL A 236 -12.71 1.13 -5.76
C VAL A 236 -13.63 2.20 -6.34
N ASN A 237 -13.24 3.44 -6.26
CA ASN A 237 -14.07 4.56 -6.70
C ASN A 237 -14.08 4.76 -8.22
N GLU A 238 -13.08 4.25 -8.93
CA GLU A 238 -13.09 4.24 -10.39
C GLU A 238 -14.21 3.33 -10.92
N PHE A 239 -14.56 2.27 -10.22
CA PHE A 239 -15.70 1.44 -10.55
C PHE A 239 -17.04 2.16 -10.39
N ALA A 240 -17.14 3.12 -9.49
CA ALA A 240 -18.37 3.90 -9.32
C ALA A 240 -18.60 4.89 -10.48
N GLU A 241 -17.57 5.15 -11.31
CA GLU A 241 -17.71 6.02 -12.48
C GLU A 241 -18.58 5.40 -13.58
N THR A 242 -19.19 6.26 -14.40
CA THR A 242 -19.95 5.81 -15.57
C THR A 242 -19.06 5.14 -16.60
N ASN A 243 -17.83 5.65 -16.72
CA ASN A 243 -16.80 5.14 -17.62
C ASN A 243 -15.54 4.88 -16.82
N ALA A 244 -15.19 3.62 -16.61
CA ALA A 244 -13.95 3.23 -15.99
C ALA A 244 -12.92 2.84 -17.05
N TYR A 245 -11.69 3.31 -16.89
CA TYR A 245 -10.60 3.05 -17.82
C TYR A 245 -9.50 2.25 -17.15
N TYR A 246 -8.98 1.24 -17.83
CA TYR A 246 -7.88 0.44 -17.34
C TYR A 246 -6.72 0.41 -18.32
N THR A 247 -5.54 0.13 -17.82
CA THR A 247 -4.33 -0.08 -18.63
C THR A 247 -3.78 -1.47 -18.36
N GLU A 248 -3.52 -2.22 -19.42
CA GLU A 248 -2.91 -3.53 -19.34
C GLU A 248 -1.41 -3.44 -19.68
N TYR A 249 -0.60 -4.08 -18.86
CA TYR A 249 0.85 -4.24 -19.04
C TYR A 249 1.21 -5.71 -19.18
N ASN A 250 2.04 -6.02 -20.15
CA ASN A 250 2.53 -7.38 -20.34
C ASN A 250 3.56 -7.78 -19.26
N THR A 251 4.02 -9.01 -19.33
CA THR A 251 4.98 -9.57 -18.38
C THR A 251 6.34 -8.86 -18.34
N SER A 252 6.67 -8.03 -19.31
CA SER A 252 7.86 -7.16 -19.31
C SER A 252 7.57 -5.74 -18.77
N GLY A 253 6.31 -5.41 -18.47
CA GLY A 253 5.89 -4.08 -18.01
C GLY A 253 5.63 -3.09 -19.13
N THR A 254 5.56 -3.57 -20.37
CA THR A 254 5.20 -2.74 -21.52
C THR A 254 3.68 -2.68 -21.63
N ARG A 255 3.15 -1.49 -21.88
CA ARG A 255 1.71 -1.28 -22.12
C ARG A 255 1.27 -2.04 -23.37
N VAL A 256 0.17 -2.77 -23.27
CA VAL A 256 -0.34 -3.67 -24.34
C VAL A 256 -1.48 -3.01 -25.11
N ASN A 257 -2.34 -2.25 -24.44
CA ASN A 257 -3.50 -1.62 -25.02
C ASN A 257 -3.24 -0.19 -25.51
N ASN A 258 -4.11 0.29 -26.39
CA ASN A 258 -4.02 1.60 -27.02
C ASN A 258 -4.30 2.77 -26.07
N LEU A 259 -4.11 3.97 -26.58
CA LEU A 259 -3.89 5.27 -26.02
C LEU A 259 -4.78 5.73 -24.86
N ASP A 260 -6.04 5.34 -24.83
CA ASP A 260 -6.98 5.86 -23.84
C ASP A 260 -7.33 4.87 -22.72
N GLY A 261 -6.56 3.77 -22.65
CA GLY A 261 -7.00 2.63 -21.86
C GLY A 261 -8.22 1.96 -22.52
N ASN A 262 -8.53 0.75 -22.12
CA ASN A 262 -9.78 0.14 -22.53
C ASN A 262 -10.90 0.64 -21.61
N LEU A 263 -11.98 1.08 -22.20
CA LEU A 263 -13.20 1.40 -21.48
C LEU A 263 -13.84 0.10 -20.99
N ILE A 264 -14.03 0.00 -19.68
CA ILE A 264 -14.92 -1.01 -19.13
C ILE A 264 -16.33 -0.45 -19.21
N ASN A 265 -17.21 -1.10 -19.97
CA ASN A 265 -18.61 -0.80 -19.90
C ASN A 265 -19.17 -1.41 -18.60
N THR A 266 -19.27 -0.57 -17.58
CA THR A 266 -19.37 -0.96 -16.17
C THR A 266 -20.79 -1.33 -15.73
N SER A 267 -21.78 -1.30 -16.60
CA SER A 267 -23.16 -1.52 -16.18
C SER A 267 -23.64 -2.93 -16.51
N SER A 268 -23.32 -3.87 -15.65
CA SER A 268 -24.09 -5.13 -15.61
C SER A 268 -25.37 -4.90 -14.82
N ILE A 269 -26.48 -4.98 -15.51
CA ILE A 269 -27.80 -4.77 -14.93
C ILE A 269 -28.27 -6.10 -14.35
N ILE A 270 -28.53 -6.15 -13.05
CA ILE A 270 -29.21 -7.28 -12.41
C ILE A 270 -30.71 -7.12 -12.63
N GLN A 271 -31.31 -8.11 -13.25
CA GLN A 271 -32.76 -8.19 -13.42
C GLN A 271 -33.38 -8.87 -12.19
N PRO A 272 -34.46 -8.32 -11.60
CA PRO A 272 -35.09 -8.91 -10.43
C PRO A 272 -35.80 -10.25 -10.73
N TYR A 273 -36.06 -10.58 -11.99
CA TYR A 273 -36.75 -11.82 -12.41
C TYR A 273 -36.25 -12.30 -13.78
N LEU A 274 -36.46 -13.57 -14.02
CA LEU A 274 -36.23 -14.31 -15.27
C LEU A 274 -37.15 -13.79 -16.40
N THR A 275 -36.93 -12.59 -16.90
CA THR A 275 -37.71 -12.06 -18.02
C THR A 275 -36.94 -12.06 -19.33
N ASN A 276 -35.64 -12.34 -19.29
CA ASN A 276 -34.83 -12.35 -20.52
C ASN A 276 -33.58 -13.23 -20.32
N THR A 277 -33.22 -13.98 -21.31
CA THR A 277 -32.09 -14.92 -21.33
C THR A 277 -30.72 -14.23 -21.44
N SER A 278 -30.67 -12.92 -21.41
CA SER A 278 -29.42 -12.14 -21.48
C SER A 278 -29.28 -11.24 -20.26
N GLY A 279 -28.31 -11.55 -19.39
CA GLY A 279 -27.91 -10.73 -18.24
C GLY A 279 -27.93 -11.52 -16.93
N LEU A 280 -27.42 -10.88 -15.87
CA LEU A 280 -27.47 -11.40 -14.52
C LEU A 280 -28.88 -11.27 -13.96
N TYR A 281 -29.36 -12.31 -13.30
CA TYR A 281 -30.67 -12.30 -12.65
C TYR A 281 -30.61 -13.09 -11.33
N PHE A 282 -31.56 -12.80 -10.43
CA PHE A 282 -31.70 -13.58 -9.20
C PHE A 282 -32.24 -14.97 -9.50
N ILE A 283 -31.64 -16.00 -8.92
CA ILE A 283 -32.04 -17.39 -9.09
C ILE A 283 -33.24 -17.72 -8.20
N ASP A 284 -33.26 -17.13 -7.02
CA ASP A 284 -34.27 -17.36 -5.99
C ASP A 284 -34.73 -16.05 -5.35
N ASN A 285 -35.49 -16.13 -4.27
CA ASN A 285 -36.02 -14.98 -3.53
C ASN A 285 -35.33 -14.81 -2.16
N SER A 286 -34.13 -15.32 -2.00
CA SER A 286 -33.40 -15.31 -0.72
C SER A 286 -32.50 -14.09 -0.53
N GLN A 287 -32.60 -13.07 -1.40
CA GLN A 287 -31.77 -11.88 -1.32
C GLN A 287 -31.98 -11.13 -0.01
N LEU A 288 -30.86 -10.76 0.64
CA LEU A 288 -30.88 -10.02 1.88
C LEU A 288 -30.24 -8.64 1.70
N LYS A 289 -31.01 -7.58 1.92
CA LYS A 289 -30.48 -6.21 2.02
C LYS A 289 -30.04 -5.94 3.46
N ILE A 290 -28.78 -5.63 3.64
CA ILE A 290 -28.18 -5.26 4.91
C ILE A 290 -27.92 -3.76 4.89
N LEU A 291 -28.56 -3.01 5.79
CA LEU A 291 -28.39 -1.57 5.88
C LEU A 291 -27.36 -1.25 6.97
N ASN A 292 -26.23 -0.73 6.54
CA ASN A 292 -25.18 -0.25 7.44
C ASN A 292 -25.26 1.26 7.58
N LYS A 293 -25.07 1.76 8.80
CA LYS A 293 -25.01 3.20 9.04
C LYS A 293 -23.75 3.79 8.43
N GLY A 294 -23.86 4.99 7.91
CA GLY A 294 -22.71 5.79 7.54
C GLY A 294 -21.99 6.35 8.77
N PHE A 295 -20.79 6.86 8.56
CA PHE A 295 -19.98 7.48 9.60
C PHE A 295 -20.09 9.00 9.55
N TYR A 296 -20.20 9.64 10.70
CA TYR A 296 -20.24 11.10 10.79
C TYR A 296 -18.83 11.71 10.75
N LYS A 297 -17.81 10.91 11.06
CA LYS A 297 -16.42 11.35 11.10
C LYS A 297 -15.53 10.29 10.46
N ILE A 298 -14.75 10.72 9.51
CA ILE A 298 -13.73 9.88 8.88
C ILE A 298 -12.37 10.46 9.23
N ILE A 299 -11.53 9.64 9.83
CA ILE A 299 -10.17 9.98 10.21
C ILE A 299 -9.28 9.11 9.34
N ALA A 300 -8.48 9.72 8.47
CA ALA A 300 -7.36 9.01 7.90
C ALA A 300 -6.11 9.36 8.70
N GLU A 301 -5.54 8.37 9.29
CA GLU A 301 -4.23 8.45 9.91
C GLU A 301 -3.25 7.87 8.91
N GLY A 302 -2.51 8.75 8.23
CA GLY A 302 -1.26 8.36 7.61
C GLY A 302 -0.25 8.23 8.74
N SER A 303 0.06 7.04 9.19
CA SER A 303 1.30 6.86 9.85
C SER A 303 2.36 6.81 8.75
N THR A 304 2.95 7.94 8.47
CA THR A 304 4.32 7.93 8.06
C THR A 304 5.12 7.50 9.30
N GLU A 305 5.00 6.27 9.72
CA GLU A 305 6.08 5.60 10.40
C GLU A 305 7.16 5.45 9.35
N MET A 306 7.65 6.59 8.97
CA MET A 306 8.77 6.76 8.10
C MET A 306 9.96 6.09 8.74
N ALA A 307 10.90 5.70 7.91
CA ALA A 307 12.21 5.31 8.33
C ALA A 307 12.53 5.96 9.67
N GLU A 308 12.88 5.17 10.65
CA GLU A 308 13.03 5.61 12.05
C GLU A 308 13.83 6.90 12.17
N ASN A 309 14.53 7.30 11.11
CA ASN A 309 15.34 8.50 11.12
C ASN A 309 15.35 9.24 9.76
N TYR A 310 14.86 10.48 9.75
CA TYR A 310 14.99 11.41 8.60
C TYR A 310 16.38 12.04 8.48
N ILE A 311 17.21 11.90 9.49
CA ILE A 311 18.60 12.33 9.44
C ILE A 311 19.42 11.17 8.88
N PRO A 312 19.95 11.29 7.66
CA PRO A 312 20.85 10.28 7.13
C PRO A 312 22.11 10.19 8.00
N ASN A 313 22.61 8.97 8.18
CA ASN A 313 23.78 8.71 9.01
C ASN A 313 23.70 9.33 10.43
N GLY A 314 22.52 9.25 11.06
CA GLY A 314 22.35 9.79 12.41
C GLY A 314 23.11 9.04 13.49
N ASN A 315 23.52 7.81 13.22
CA ASN A 315 24.41 7.00 14.06
C ASN A 315 25.90 7.23 13.77
N LEU A 316 26.23 8.04 12.75
CA LEU A 316 27.58 8.43 12.33
C LEU A 316 28.50 7.26 11.90
N GLN A 317 27.93 6.10 11.56
CA GLN A 317 28.71 4.91 11.17
C GLN A 317 29.27 5.01 9.74
N ASP A 318 28.61 5.77 8.85
CA ASP A 318 29.13 6.05 7.52
C ASP A 318 30.08 7.23 7.57
N ASN A 319 31.37 6.94 7.69
CA ASN A 319 32.43 7.94 7.84
C ASN A 319 33.76 7.43 7.27
N ASP A 320 34.70 8.36 7.02
CA ASP A 320 36.08 8.06 6.58
C ASP A 320 37.09 8.10 7.73
N GLY A 321 36.60 8.13 8.98
CA GLY A 321 37.42 8.29 10.19
C GLY A 321 37.69 9.75 10.57
N THR A 322 37.40 10.69 9.68
CA THR A 322 37.54 12.12 9.93
C THR A 322 36.24 12.89 9.71
N GLU A 323 35.50 12.54 8.71
CA GLU A 323 34.22 13.19 8.36
C GLU A 323 33.10 12.15 8.33
N ALA A 324 31.96 12.49 8.92
CA ALA A 324 30.75 11.70 8.78
C ALA A 324 29.97 12.10 7.52
N THR A 325 29.61 11.12 6.70
CA THR A 325 28.85 11.35 5.49
C THR A 325 27.54 12.12 5.82
N TYR A 326 27.20 13.11 4.99
CA TYR A 326 26.05 14.03 5.15
C TYR A 326 26.17 15.08 6.24
N TRP A 327 27.28 15.15 6.99
CA TRP A 327 27.48 16.13 8.02
C TRP A 327 28.62 17.09 7.68
N THR A 328 28.47 18.34 8.09
CA THR A 328 29.53 19.35 8.00
C THR A 328 29.87 19.83 9.40
N ARG A 329 31.14 19.85 9.73
CA ARG A 329 31.66 20.39 10.96
C ARG A 329 32.20 21.80 10.73
N SER A 330 32.01 22.68 11.68
CA SER A 330 32.58 24.02 11.66
C SER A 330 33.05 24.42 13.03
N SER A 331 34.14 25.18 13.07
CA SER A 331 34.69 25.76 14.30
C SER A 331 35.36 27.10 14.01
N THR A 332 35.38 27.98 15.03
CA THR A 332 36.02 29.29 14.99
C THR A 332 36.72 29.53 16.32
N GLY A 333 37.77 30.37 16.33
CA GLY A 333 38.51 30.67 17.54
C GLY A 333 39.10 29.42 18.19
N ASP A 334 38.96 29.29 19.50
CA ASP A 334 39.38 28.11 20.27
C ASP A 334 38.35 26.98 20.27
N GLY A 335 37.25 27.12 19.49
CA GLY A 335 36.24 26.05 19.32
C GLY A 335 36.80 24.89 18.51
N THR A 336 36.42 23.67 18.89
CA THR A 336 36.78 22.44 18.17
C THR A 336 35.59 21.57 17.92
N CYS A 337 35.57 20.91 16.78
CA CYS A 337 34.58 19.87 16.46
C CYS A 337 35.28 18.70 15.78
N THR A 338 35.31 17.55 16.42
CA THR A 338 35.93 16.32 15.90
C THR A 338 34.93 15.19 15.81
N LEU A 339 35.17 14.24 14.92
CA LEU A 339 34.51 12.95 14.90
C LEU A 339 35.40 11.95 15.62
N GLU A 340 34.90 11.30 16.64
CA GLU A 340 35.63 10.39 17.50
C GLU A 340 34.96 9.02 17.53
N GLN A 341 35.75 7.96 17.73
CA GLN A 341 35.22 6.60 17.90
C GLN A 341 35.35 6.13 19.35
N ASN A 342 34.28 5.64 19.91
CA ASN A 342 34.31 4.85 21.11
C ASN A 342 34.68 3.41 20.76
N THR A 343 35.97 3.06 20.93
CA THR A 343 36.51 1.75 20.55
C THR A 343 36.04 0.59 21.43
N ILE A 344 35.45 0.87 22.59
CA ILE A 344 34.93 -0.16 23.51
C ILE A 344 33.50 -0.58 23.11
N LEU A 345 32.68 0.41 22.72
CA LEU A 345 31.26 0.20 22.40
C LEU A 345 31.01 0.28 20.89
N ASP A 346 32.04 0.46 20.09
CA ASP A 346 32.04 0.49 18.63
C ASP A 346 30.99 1.45 18.02
N TYR A 347 30.95 2.70 18.50
CA TYR A 347 30.13 3.75 17.92
C TYR A 347 30.90 5.06 17.73
N TYR A 348 30.44 5.89 16.78
CA TYR A 348 31.00 7.22 16.51
C TYR A 348 30.14 8.32 17.15
N TYR A 349 30.81 9.43 17.53
CA TYR A 349 30.18 10.63 18.08
C TYR A 349 30.91 11.88 17.64
N PHE A 350 30.22 12.99 17.56
CA PHE A 350 30.84 14.30 17.47
C PHE A 350 31.25 14.79 18.85
N GLN A 351 32.47 15.23 18.99
CA GLN A 351 32.93 15.95 20.17
C GLN A 351 33.07 17.42 19.84
N LEU A 352 32.32 18.28 20.51
CA LEU A 352 32.36 19.73 20.37
C LEU A 352 32.93 20.34 21.65
N ALA A 353 33.78 21.32 21.53
CA ALA A 353 34.30 22.09 22.65
C ALA A 353 34.35 23.58 22.31
N ALA A 354 34.04 24.42 23.30
CA ALA A 354 34.15 25.88 23.24
C ALA A 354 34.63 26.39 24.61
N PRO A 355 35.90 26.14 24.99
CA PRO A 355 36.44 26.47 26.31
C PRO A 355 36.42 27.98 26.57
N SER A 356 36.24 28.36 27.83
CA SER A 356 36.37 29.75 28.29
C SER A 356 37.84 30.10 28.50
N GLY A 357 38.28 31.29 28.04
CA GLY A 357 39.59 31.83 28.36
C GLY A 357 40.50 32.13 27.19
N GLY A 358 40.10 31.87 25.96
CA GLY A 358 40.74 32.25 24.71
C GLY A 358 39.86 33.19 23.89
N PRO A 359 40.18 33.47 22.59
CA PRO A 359 39.28 34.13 21.68
C PRO A 359 37.95 33.35 21.60
N ALA A 360 36.83 34.07 21.73
CA ALA A 360 35.50 33.46 21.72
C ALA A 360 35.38 32.46 20.55
N GLY A 361 35.31 31.17 20.87
CA GLY A 361 35.27 30.08 19.93
C GLY A 361 33.86 29.50 19.80
N THR A 362 33.51 29.08 18.60
CA THR A 362 32.28 28.34 18.34
C THR A 362 32.56 27.02 17.66
N ALA A 363 31.81 26.00 17.96
CA ALA A 363 31.80 24.73 17.23
C ALA A 363 30.39 24.29 16.91
N ALA A 364 30.21 23.74 15.74
CA ALA A 364 28.90 23.29 15.30
C ALA A 364 28.96 22.07 14.36
N VAL A 365 27.90 21.29 14.37
CA VAL A 365 27.63 20.26 13.37
C VAL A 365 26.34 20.59 12.64
N THR A 366 26.38 20.52 11.33
CA THR A 366 25.24 20.85 10.46
C THR A 366 24.96 19.68 9.51
N LEU A 367 23.70 19.33 9.38
CA LEU A 367 23.28 18.40 8.35
C LEU A 367 23.36 19.09 6.98
N ASN A 368 24.03 18.45 6.01
CA ASN A 368 24.23 19.03 4.69
C ASN A 368 22.91 19.33 3.99
N SER A 369 22.84 20.45 3.27
CA SER A 369 21.61 20.90 2.61
C SER A 369 21.07 19.92 1.57
N SER A 370 21.95 19.12 0.95
CA SER A 370 21.55 18.05 0.02
C SER A 370 20.83 16.87 0.71
N SER A 371 20.94 16.79 2.03
CA SER A 371 20.36 15.73 2.87
C SER A 371 19.16 16.22 3.69
N ASN A 372 18.76 17.48 3.54
CA ASN A 372 17.67 18.05 4.28
C ASN A 372 16.33 17.40 3.90
N ALA A 373 15.56 17.00 4.90
CA ALA A 373 14.21 16.47 4.69
C ALA A 373 13.26 17.57 4.16
N TYR A 374 12.36 17.20 3.27
CA TYR A 374 11.24 18.04 2.90
C TYR A 374 10.06 17.77 3.83
N VAL A 375 9.48 18.82 4.39
CA VAL A 375 8.37 18.74 5.34
C VAL A 375 7.12 19.39 4.78
N THR A 376 5.96 18.92 5.23
CA THR A 376 4.66 19.37 4.77
C THR A 376 3.94 20.13 5.88
N SER A 377 3.23 21.18 5.52
CA SER A 377 2.37 21.92 6.47
C SER A 377 1.39 20.98 7.15
N GLY A 378 1.30 21.08 8.46
CA GLY A 378 0.46 20.20 9.29
C GLY A 378 1.19 19.01 9.89
N ASP A 379 2.36 18.65 9.41
CA ASP A 379 3.21 17.64 10.07
C ASP A 379 3.86 18.22 11.33
N SER A 380 4.36 17.36 12.19
CA SER A 380 5.14 17.75 13.38
C SER A 380 6.43 16.92 13.46
N LEU A 381 7.40 17.43 14.22
CA LEU A 381 8.72 16.83 14.34
C LEU A 381 8.94 16.29 15.75
N GLN A 382 9.57 15.12 15.81
CA GLN A 382 10.21 14.62 17.01
C GLN A 382 11.69 14.41 16.72
N LEU A 383 12.57 15.10 17.45
CA LEU A 383 14.03 14.99 17.36
C LEU A 383 14.57 14.41 18.65
N ASN A 384 15.28 13.30 18.56
CA ASN A 384 16.03 12.70 19.64
C ASN A 384 17.53 12.83 19.35
N ILE A 385 18.29 13.27 20.34
CA ILE A 385 19.76 13.34 20.28
C ILE A 385 20.29 12.81 21.59
N THR A 386 21.25 11.90 21.55
CA THR A 386 22.00 11.54 22.75
C THR A 386 23.13 12.54 22.97
N ILE A 387 23.14 13.21 24.10
CA ILE A 387 24.10 14.25 24.45
C ILE A 387 24.83 13.85 25.71
N GLY A 388 26.16 13.74 25.64
CA GLY A 388 27.00 13.62 26.80
C GLY A 388 27.56 14.99 27.17
N ALA A 389 27.38 15.42 28.42
CA ALA A 389 27.88 16.72 28.89
C ALA A 389 28.35 16.66 30.33
N ASN A 390 29.39 17.43 30.65
CA ASN A 390 29.95 17.56 32.02
C ASN A 390 29.56 18.85 32.72
N SER A 391 28.77 19.72 32.10
CA SER A 391 28.38 21.02 32.65
C SER A 391 27.02 20.94 33.36
N VAL A 392 26.87 21.72 34.41
CA VAL A 392 25.66 21.75 35.26
C VAL A 392 24.89 23.05 35.06
N ALA A 393 23.58 22.95 34.82
CA ALA A 393 22.59 24.03 34.93
C ALA A 393 22.77 25.26 33.99
N THR A 394 23.66 25.22 33.02
CA THR A 394 23.80 26.29 32.02
C THR A 394 23.36 25.79 30.64
N PRO A 395 23.02 26.69 29.71
CA PRO A 395 22.82 26.28 28.31
C PRO A 395 24.11 25.60 27.80
N ILE A 396 23.97 24.36 27.36
CA ILE A 396 25.11 23.61 26.81
C ILE A 396 25.23 23.75 25.29
N GLY A 397 24.16 24.22 24.66
CA GLY A 397 24.14 24.42 23.22
C GLY A 397 22.83 24.99 22.72
N PHE A 398 22.79 25.17 21.43
CA PHE A 398 21.66 25.69 20.67
C PHE A 398 21.38 24.80 19.48
N ILE A 399 20.12 24.57 19.21
CA ILE A 399 19.68 23.86 18.00
C ILE A 399 18.96 24.85 17.10
N ASP A 400 19.48 25.01 15.90
CA ASP A 400 18.86 25.75 14.82
C ASP A 400 18.10 24.75 13.95
N ILE A 401 16.78 24.73 14.05
CA ILE A 401 15.92 23.99 13.14
C ILE A 401 15.12 24.99 12.35
N THR A 402 15.22 24.92 11.03
CA THR A 402 14.52 25.85 10.15
C THR A 402 13.76 25.12 9.05
N ILE A 403 12.65 25.75 8.62
CA ILE A 403 11.90 25.33 7.43
C ILE A 403 12.04 26.45 6.39
N ASN A 404 12.69 26.14 5.29
CA ASN A 404 12.88 27.06 4.18
C ASN A 404 11.86 26.76 3.07
N THR A 405 10.93 27.67 2.83
CA THR A 405 9.90 27.56 1.78
C THR A 405 10.35 28.11 0.43
N GLY A 406 11.60 28.63 0.34
CA GLY A 406 12.10 29.38 -0.80
C GLY A 406 11.80 30.88 -0.72
N SER A 407 10.72 31.30 -0.11
CA SER A 407 10.35 32.71 0.10
C SER A 407 10.44 33.16 1.55
N THR A 408 10.26 32.25 2.49
CA THR A 408 10.23 32.52 3.93
C THR A 408 10.98 31.43 4.67
N ILE A 409 11.70 31.81 5.72
CA ILE A 409 12.33 30.87 6.64
C ILE A 409 11.60 30.94 7.97
N TYR A 410 11.16 29.77 8.45
CA TYR A 410 10.61 29.62 9.79
C TYR A 410 11.66 29.02 10.70
N TYR A 411 11.72 29.48 11.93
CA TYR A 411 12.69 29.08 12.97
C TYR A 411 11.93 28.48 14.17
N LEU A 412 12.46 27.41 14.74
CA LEU A 412 11.95 26.83 15.96
C LEU A 412 12.41 27.63 17.18
N ASN A 413 11.47 28.07 18.03
CA ASN A 413 11.77 28.77 19.27
C ASN A 413 11.79 27.85 20.50
N ASN A 414 12.10 28.41 21.67
CA ASN A 414 12.17 27.68 22.95
C ASN A 414 10.79 27.11 23.40
N ASP A 415 9.69 27.70 22.95
CA ASP A 415 8.35 27.25 23.25
C ASP A 415 7.89 26.14 22.27
N LYS A 416 8.84 25.68 21.41
CA LYS A 416 8.60 24.66 20.37
C LYS A 416 7.64 25.08 19.25
N ASN A 417 7.43 26.40 19.11
CA ASN A 417 6.63 27.01 18.07
C ASN A 417 7.49 27.52 16.91
N TRP A 418 6.89 27.64 15.75
CA TRP A 418 7.52 28.15 14.55
C TRP A 418 7.27 29.64 14.35
N GLN A 419 8.31 30.41 14.07
CA GLN A 419 8.23 31.84 13.86
C GLN A 419 9.16 32.28 12.73
N THR A 420 8.88 33.44 12.13
CA THR A 420 9.71 34.01 11.04
C THR A 420 10.91 34.82 11.52
N THR A 421 10.95 35.19 12.78
CA THR A 421 12.11 35.86 13.39
C THR A 421 13.17 34.82 13.75
N SER A 422 14.42 35.07 13.37
CA SER A 422 15.53 34.16 13.65
C SER A 422 15.66 33.91 15.15
N THR A 423 15.69 32.64 15.50
CA THR A 423 15.83 32.16 16.87
C THR A 423 16.44 30.77 16.87
N SER A 424 16.87 30.30 18.04
CA SER A 424 17.39 28.96 18.27
C SER A 424 16.72 28.31 19.47
N TYR A 425 16.56 27.01 19.45
CA TYR A 425 16.14 26.26 20.62
C TYR A 425 17.33 26.06 21.56
N THR A 426 17.20 26.45 22.83
CA THR A 426 18.25 26.36 23.84
C THR A 426 18.25 24.99 24.52
N VAL A 427 19.39 24.32 24.53
CA VAL A 427 19.57 23.00 25.16
C VAL A 427 20.20 23.17 26.54
N TYR A 428 19.52 22.65 27.56
CA TYR A 428 20.00 22.61 28.94
C TYR A 428 20.38 21.19 29.35
N ASN A 429 21.44 21.03 30.10
CA ASN A 429 21.75 19.75 30.73
C ASN A 429 20.77 19.52 31.89
N PRO A 430 19.94 18.47 31.86
CA PRO A 430 19.01 18.18 32.95
C PRO A 430 19.68 17.57 34.18
N LYS A 431 20.95 17.24 34.10
CA LYS A 431 21.69 16.58 35.19
C LYS A 431 22.27 17.58 36.19
N THR A 432 22.40 17.15 37.42
CA THR A 432 22.81 17.98 38.57
C THR A 432 24.21 17.68 39.07
N SER A 433 24.93 16.73 38.51
CA SER A 433 26.30 16.38 38.91
C SER A 433 27.31 16.76 37.83
N GLY A 434 28.54 17.16 38.25
CA GLY A 434 29.62 17.55 37.32
C GLY A 434 30.34 16.41 36.61
N ALA A 435 29.91 15.17 36.76
CA ALA A 435 30.46 14.05 35.98
C ALA A 435 29.81 14.04 34.58
N VAL A 436 30.57 13.60 33.57
CA VAL A 436 30.01 13.39 32.21
C VAL A 436 28.90 12.36 32.29
N GLN A 437 27.74 12.74 31.85
CA GLN A 437 26.56 11.88 31.82
C GLN A 437 25.80 12.08 30.52
N ASP A 438 25.41 10.97 29.91
CA ASP A 438 24.57 10.98 28.73
C ASP A 438 23.09 11.21 29.11
N PHE A 439 22.40 11.96 28.29
CA PHE A 439 20.95 12.11 28.34
C PHE A 439 20.41 12.18 26.91
N VAL A 440 19.14 11.83 26.75
CA VAL A 440 18.45 11.96 25.47
C VAL A 440 17.64 13.24 25.50
N LEU A 441 17.93 14.14 24.57
CA LEU A 441 17.06 15.25 24.25
C LEU A 441 15.89 14.73 23.42
N ASP A 442 14.66 14.80 23.92
CA ASP A 442 13.43 14.53 23.19
C ASP A 442 12.70 15.85 22.91
N LEU A 443 12.90 16.37 21.71
CA LEU A 443 12.29 17.62 21.25
C LEU A 443 11.12 17.33 20.33
N ARG A 444 9.93 17.71 20.75
CA ARG A 444 8.70 17.62 19.94
C ARG A 444 8.21 19.03 19.64
N THR A 445 7.91 19.30 18.37
CA THR A 445 7.47 20.62 17.93
C THR A 445 5.97 20.68 17.73
N GLU A 446 5.45 21.90 17.68
CA GLU A 446 4.15 22.17 17.07
C GLU A 446 4.16 21.86 15.58
N ILE A 447 2.98 21.85 14.97
CA ILE A 447 2.80 21.56 13.54
C ILE A 447 3.56 22.54 12.66
N PHE A 448 4.07 22.07 11.54
CA PHE A 448 4.76 22.90 10.56
C PHE A 448 3.80 23.92 9.92
N PRO A 449 4.19 25.19 9.88
CA PRO A 449 3.34 26.26 9.35
C PRO A 449 3.25 26.24 7.81
N ALA A 450 4.21 25.62 7.15
CA ALA A 450 4.30 25.62 5.69
C ALA A 450 5.11 24.41 5.17
N ASN A 451 4.96 24.15 3.87
CA ASN A 451 5.80 23.19 3.17
C ASN A 451 7.19 23.78 2.96
N GLY A 452 8.22 22.99 3.14
CA GLY A 452 9.57 23.48 2.93
C GLY A 452 10.67 22.46 3.23
N GLN A 453 11.88 22.88 3.04
CA GLN A 453 13.07 22.09 3.33
C GLN A 453 13.50 22.33 4.78
N LEU A 454 13.57 21.25 5.56
CA LEU A 454 14.01 21.27 6.95
C LEU A 454 15.54 21.27 7.00
N SER A 455 16.15 22.18 7.74
CA SER A 455 17.58 22.16 8.05
C SER A 455 17.81 22.05 9.55
N PHE A 456 18.95 21.47 9.90
CA PHE A 456 19.35 21.18 11.27
C PHE A 456 20.81 21.57 11.51
N THR A 457 21.06 22.31 12.60
CA THR A 457 22.40 22.62 13.09
C THR A 457 22.41 22.57 14.62
N TYR A 458 23.38 21.90 15.21
CA TYR A 458 23.68 21.99 16.63
C TYR A 458 24.93 22.84 16.84
N ARG A 459 24.85 23.84 17.75
CA ARG A 459 25.99 24.67 18.14
C ARG A 459 26.24 24.55 19.65
N ILE A 460 27.46 24.44 20.05
CA ILE A 460 27.84 24.44 21.48
C ILE A 460 27.76 25.87 22.04
N SER A 461 27.42 26.01 23.33
CA SER A 461 27.52 27.28 24.05
C SER A 461 28.97 27.62 24.41
N GLU A 462 29.31 28.90 24.38
CA GLU A 462 30.58 29.39 24.83
C GLU A 462 30.83 29.04 26.31
N GLY A 463 32.06 28.68 26.65
CA GLY A 463 32.45 28.30 27.99
C GLY A 463 32.20 26.85 28.36
N ILE A 464 31.67 26.05 27.45
CA ILE A 464 31.43 24.62 27.66
C ILE A 464 32.72 23.85 27.27
N PRO A 465 33.35 23.11 28.21
CA PRO A 465 34.61 22.41 27.95
C PRO A 465 34.51 21.39 26.84
N PHE A 466 33.45 20.56 26.84
CA PHE A 466 33.10 19.69 25.74
C PHE A 466 31.70 19.11 25.92
N ILE A 467 31.09 18.70 24.82
CA ILE A 467 29.93 17.84 24.73
C ILE A 467 30.18 16.75 23.68
N THR A 468 29.45 15.66 23.83
CA THR A 468 29.41 14.59 22.81
C THR A 468 27.99 14.50 22.25
N LEU A 469 27.88 14.29 20.94
CA LEU A 469 26.60 14.14 20.25
C LEU A 469 26.60 12.86 19.44
N THR A 470 25.58 12.03 19.64
CA THR A 470 25.39 10.80 18.87
C THR A 470 23.90 10.46 18.78
N ASN A 471 23.56 9.46 17.96
CA ASN A 471 22.20 8.97 17.78
C ASN A 471 21.20 10.09 17.46
N PHE A 472 21.42 10.78 16.36
CA PHE A 472 20.48 11.76 15.85
C PHE A 472 19.31 11.05 15.19
N VAL A 473 18.15 11.11 15.79
CA VAL A 473 16.91 10.50 15.29
C VAL A 473 15.86 11.58 15.10
N LEU A 474 15.50 11.83 13.86
CA LEU A 474 14.45 12.76 13.50
C LEU A 474 13.26 11.99 12.95
N LYS A 475 12.14 12.06 13.63
CA LYS A 475 10.86 11.52 13.16
C LYS A 475 9.94 12.65 12.76
N ILE A 476 9.30 12.53 11.61
CA ILE A 476 8.25 13.45 11.19
C ILE A 476 6.93 12.69 11.35
N LYS A 477 6.04 13.25 12.14
CA LYS A 477 4.70 12.72 12.30
C LYS A 477 3.78 13.45 11.34
N SER A 478 3.46 12.82 10.24
CA SER A 478 2.43 13.32 9.33
C SER A 478 1.05 13.09 9.93
N VAL A 479 0.22 14.10 9.86
CA VAL A 479 -1.17 13.98 10.23
C VAL A 479 -2.00 14.19 9.00
N VAL A 480 -2.55 13.10 8.54
CA VAL A 480 -3.61 13.18 7.55
C VAL A 480 -4.87 13.72 8.24
N SER A 481 -5.50 14.64 7.59
CA SER A 481 -6.61 15.43 8.13
C SER A 481 -7.79 14.57 8.55
N ALA A 482 -8.42 14.93 9.67
CA ALA A 482 -9.75 14.43 10.01
C ALA A 482 -10.82 15.26 9.31
N TYR A 483 -11.87 14.62 8.85
CA TYR A 483 -13.01 15.27 8.23
C TYR A 483 -14.28 14.97 9.03
N ASN A 484 -15.00 16.02 9.41
CA ASN A 484 -16.33 15.90 9.96
C ASN A 484 -17.35 16.07 8.83
N LEU A 485 -18.30 15.17 8.78
CA LEU A 485 -19.41 15.24 7.86
C LEU A 485 -20.48 16.18 8.41
N THR A 486 -20.96 17.07 7.56
CA THR A 486 -22.09 17.94 7.91
C THR A 486 -23.38 17.16 7.68
N GLY A 487 -23.92 16.55 8.73
CA GLY A 487 -25.19 15.81 8.66
C GLY A 487 -25.64 15.26 10.01
N THR A 488 -26.85 14.78 10.07
CA THR A 488 -27.54 14.26 11.26
C THR A 488 -27.10 12.84 11.67
N LEU A 489 -25.82 12.51 11.55
CA LEU A 489 -25.31 11.22 11.96
C LEU A 489 -24.94 11.24 13.45
N VAL A 490 -25.10 10.10 14.12
CA VAL A 490 -24.98 9.99 15.59
C VAL A 490 -23.54 10.16 16.05
N GLU A 491 -23.32 10.90 17.12
CA GLU A 491 -22.01 11.37 17.61
C GLU A 491 -20.93 10.30 17.92
N ASN A 492 -21.29 9.03 17.93
CA ASN A 492 -20.37 7.94 18.30
C ASN A 492 -19.87 7.08 17.14
N ASP A 493 -20.34 7.30 15.92
CA ASP A 493 -19.97 6.48 14.78
C ASP A 493 -18.84 7.15 14.00
N GLN A 494 -17.59 6.86 14.38
CA GLN A 494 -16.41 7.32 13.66
C GLN A 494 -15.70 6.15 12.97
N TYR A 495 -15.29 6.35 11.73
CA TYR A 495 -14.43 5.44 10.99
C TYR A 495 -12.99 5.94 11.04
N THR A 496 -12.08 5.12 11.52
CA THR A 496 -10.64 5.44 11.51
C THR A 496 -9.96 4.54 10.50
N TYR A 497 -9.46 5.12 9.45
CA TYR A 497 -8.66 4.44 8.47
C TYR A 497 -7.19 4.79 8.68
N THR A 498 -6.39 3.77 8.92
CA THR A 498 -4.94 3.92 9.05
C THR A 498 -4.30 3.49 7.74
N THR A 499 -3.82 4.44 6.96
CA THR A 499 -2.93 4.13 5.86
C THR A 499 -1.52 4.08 6.42
N SER A 500 -0.96 2.91 6.59
CA SER A 500 0.49 2.77 6.64
C SER A 500 1.01 2.77 5.21
N PHE A 501 1.36 3.93 4.70
CA PHE A 501 2.18 3.97 3.51
C PHE A 501 3.53 3.35 3.89
N PRO A 502 4.11 2.46 3.08
CA PRO A 502 5.47 1.96 3.33
C PRO A 502 6.48 3.05 2.99
N TYR A 503 6.37 4.18 3.69
CA TYR A 503 7.37 5.21 3.65
C TYR A 503 8.52 4.83 4.55
N GLY A 504 9.42 4.00 4.04
CA GLY A 504 10.56 3.57 4.79
C GLY A 504 10.19 2.53 5.84
N SER A 505 10.57 1.31 5.60
CA SER A 505 10.56 0.29 6.62
C SER A 505 11.42 0.70 7.82
N ASN A 506 11.14 0.12 8.95
CA ASN A 506 11.89 0.21 10.20
C ASN A 506 13.34 -0.28 10.11
N GLY A 507 13.86 -0.53 8.92
CA GLY A 507 15.26 -0.85 8.73
C GLY A 507 16.12 0.33 9.14
N GLY A 508 16.52 0.34 10.38
CA GLY A 508 17.25 1.35 11.13
C GLY A 508 18.50 1.92 10.50
N ASP A 509 18.57 2.05 9.19
CA ASP A 509 19.74 2.58 8.52
C ASP A 509 19.55 3.99 8.05
N SER A 510 20.09 4.84 8.86
CA SER A 510 20.48 6.22 8.65
C SER A 510 21.39 6.48 7.43
N TYR A 511 21.67 5.49 6.61
CA TYR A 511 22.68 5.59 5.55
C TYR A 511 22.24 6.35 4.30
N TYR A 512 20.97 6.74 4.14
CA TYR A 512 20.50 7.21 2.84
C TYR A 512 19.64 8.48 2.90
N PRO A 513 19.91 9.44 1.97
CA PRO A 513 19.32 10.76 2.07
C PRO A 513 17.85 10.79 1.69
N SER A 514 17.20 11.73 2.24
CA SER A 514 15.95 12.47 2.06
C SER A 514 14.87 12.03 1.04
N ALA A 515 15.15 11.18 0.08
CA ALA A 515 14.16 10.62 -0.83
C ALA A 515 13.48 9.35 -0.28
N LYS A 516 13.91 8.88 0.90
CA LYS A 516 13.26 7.75 1.57
C LYS A 516 11.83 8.12 1.93
N GLY A 517 10.92 7.27 1.54
CA GLY A 517 9.54 7.37 1.93
C GLY A 517 8.68 8.29 1.10
N SER A 518 9.20 9.02 0.16
CA SER A 518 8.41 9.84 -0.73
C SER A 518 8.04 9.09 -2.00
N LEU A 519 6.84 9.35 -2.49
CA LEU A 519 6.49 9.00 -3.85
C LEU A 519 7.22 9.96 -4.80
N LEU A 520 7.86 9.40 -5.81
CA LEU A 520 8.73 10.13 -6.72
C LEU A 520 8.16 10.08 -8.14
N LEU A 521 8.55 11.03 -8.97
CA LEU A 521 8.42 10.97 -10.41
C LEU A 521 9.62 10.24 -11.03
N SER A 522 9.54 9.90 -12.30
CA SER A 522 10.60 9.21 -13.05
C SER A 522 11.95 9.92 -13.05
N ASN A 523 11.96 11.22 -12.86
CA ASN A 523 13.17 12.05 -12.78
C ASN A 523 13.75 12.12 -11.34
N GLY A 524 13.17 11.40 -10.38
CA GLY A 524 13.60 11.39 -8.98
C GLY A 524 13.08 12.58 -8.14
N SER A 525 12.30 13.49 -8.71
CA SER A 525 11.65 14.55 -7.92
C SER A 525 10.45 14.03 -7.15
N ILE A 526 10.14 14.64 -6.00
CA ILE A 526 8.98 14.26 -5.18
C ILE A 526 7.70 14.54 -5.98
N ALA A 527 6.83 13.53 -6.04
CA ALA A 527 5.50 13.63 -6.63
C ALA A 527 4.60 14.47 -5.72
N THR A 528 4.24 15.65 -6.16
CA THR A 528 3.39 16.61 -5.43
C THR A 528 2.24 17.07 -6.29
N GLY A 529 1.25 17.68 -5.66
CA GLY A 529 0.13 18.23 -6.41
C GLY A 529 -0.75 17.14 -7.01
N TRP A 530 -1.25 16.24 -6.15
CA TRP A 530 -2.09 15.12 -6.54
C TRP A 530 -3.51 15.58 -6.87
N TYR A 531 -4.06 15.05 -7.95
CA TYR A 531 -5.41 15.31 -8.42
C TYR A 531 -6.04 14.05 -9.01
N ARG A 532 -7.36 14.03 -9.08
CA ARG A 532 -8.11 12.98 -9.77
C ARG A 532 -8.27 13.34 -11.25
N TYR A 533 -8.01 12.40 -12.14
CA TYR A 533 -8.24 12.57 -13.56
C TYR A 533 -9.75 12.74 -13.84
N GLY A 534 -10.11 13.79 -14.56
CA GLY A 534 -11.52 14.18 -14.81
C GLY A 534 -11.95 15.39 -14.00
N ASP A 535 -11.42 15.59 -12.81
CA ASP A 535 -11.65 16.79 -11.99
C ASP A 535 -10.63 17.87 -12.32
N TYR A 536 -10.78 18.52 -13.45
CA TYR A 536 -9.90 19.62 -13.85
C TYR A 536 -10.06 20.89 -13.00
N SER A 537 -10.96 20.90 -12.04
CA SER A 537 -11.20 22.04 -11.18
C SER A 537 -10.27 22.05 -9.97
N ALA A 538 -9.06 22.56 -10.15
CA ALA A 538 -8.33 23.39 -9.19
C ALA A 538 -8.03 22.86 -7.77
N VAL A 539 -8.53 21.74 -7.30
CA VAL A 539 -8.19 21.22 -5.97
C VAL A 539 -7.04 20.24 -6.11
N VAL A 540 -5.85 20.74 -5.84
CA VAL A 540 -4.64 19.93 -5.82
C VAL A 540 -4.35 19.54 -4.38
N PHE A 541 -4.22 18.25 -4.13
CA PHE A 541 -3.89 17.70 -2.82
C PHE A 541 -2.37 17.49 -2.67
N LEU A 542 -1.89 17.53 -1.44
CA LEU A 542 -0.45 17.40 -1.18
C LEU A 542 0.03 15.95 -1.32
N ASN A 543 -0.85 14.99 -1.02
CA ASN A 543 -0.55 13.57 -1.10
C ASN A 543 -1.77 12.76 -1.55
N PRO A 544 -1.59 11.52 -2.06
CA PRO A 544 -2.69 10.69 -2.51
C PRO A 544 -3.65 10.28 -1.39
N ALA A 545 -3.21 10.29 -0.14
CA ALA A 545 -4.07 9.94 0.98
C ALA A 545 -5.21 10.96 1.20
N GLU A 546 -5.01 12.22 0.87
CA GLU A 546 -6.07 13.23 0.93
C GLU A 546 -7.17 12.98 -0.12
N LEU A 547 -6.78 12.56 -1.34
CA LEU A 547 -7.72 12.12 -2.36
C LEU A 547 -8.50 10.88 -1.90
N LEU A 548 -7.82 9.96 -1.24
CA LEU A 548 -8.41 8.74 -0.72
C LEU A 548 -9.46 9.03 0.35
N ILE A 549 -9.20 9.97 1.26
CA ILE A 549 -10.17 10.39 2.27
C ILE A 549 -11.46 10.88 1.63
N GLN A 550 -11.37 11.69 0.58
CA GLN A 550 -12.56 12.17 -0.12
C GLN A 550 -13.41 11.00 -0.63
N GLN A 551 -12.78 9.94 -1.08
CA GLN A 551 -13.47 8.74 -1.55
C GLN A 551 -14.11 7.94 -0.42
N TYR A 552 -13.43 7.81 0.72
CA TYR A 552 -14.03 7.22 1.92
C TYR A 552 -15.26 8.00 2.37
N ILE A 553 -15.19 9.33 2.31
CA ILE A 553 -16.31 10.20 2.63
C ILE A 553 -17.48 9.92 1.68
N ASN A 554 -17.23 9.83 0.39
CA ASN A 554 -18.27 9.56 -0.60
C ASN A 554 -18.93 8.19 -0.41
N THR A 555 -18.18 7.20 0.04
CA THR A 555 -18.71 5.86 0.31
C THR A 555 -19.38 5.78 1.69
N TYR A 556 -18.66 6.17 2.74
CA TYR A 556 -19.06 5.93 4.13
C TYR A 556 -19.79 7.09 4.82
N GLY A 557 -19.81 8.28 4.21
CA GLY A 557 -20.53 9.43 4.74
C GLY A 557 -22.07 9.35 4.58
N GLN A 558 -22.59 8.23 4.11
CA GLN A 558 -23.99 7.93 3.95
C GLN A 558 -24.30 6.51 4.41
N ASN A 559 -25.57 6.20 4.62
CA ASN A 559 -25.97 4.81 4.85
C ASN A 559 -25.62 3.98 3.62
N ILE A 560 -24.96 2.85 3.83
CA ILE A 560 -24.56 1.90 2.78
C ILE A 560 -25.40 0.64 2.84
N ILE A 561 -25.64 0.08 1.67
CA ILE A 561 -26.37 -1.18 1.53
C ILE A 561 -25.39 -2.25 1.09
N ASN A 562 -25.32 -3.35 1.84
CA ASN A 562 -24.75 -4.59 1.37
C ASN A 562 -25.89 -5.51 0.95
N LEU A 563 -25.68 -6.34 -0.05
CA LEU A 563 -26.67 -7.25 -0.56
C LEU A 563 -26.07 -8.65 -0.70
N ASP A 564 -26.64 -9.61 0.02
CA ASP A 564 -26.38 -11.02 -0.24
C ASP A 564 -27.39 -11.54 -1.26
N ALA A 565 -26.90 -12.20 -2.29
CA ALA A 565 -27.74 -12.67 -3.40
C ALA A 565 -27.21 -13.95 -4.04
N SER A 566 -28.16 -14.76 -4.52
CA SER A 566 -27.89 -15.85 -5.44
C SER A 566 -28.20 -15.40 -6.87
N LEU A 567 -27.16 -15.33 -7.70
CA LEU A 567 -27.24 -14.86 -9.08
C LEU A 567 -27.05 -16.01 -10.07
N SER A 568 -27.58 -15.85 -11.29
CA SER A 568 -27.15 -16.63 -12.45
C SER A 568 -25.65 -16.43 -12.66
N SER A 569 -25.00 -17.39 -13.31
CA SER A 569 -23.55 -17.33 -13.54
C SER A 569 -23.12 -16.06 -14.28
N PHE A 570 -21.94 -15.60 -13.94
CA PHE A 570 -21.26 -14.51 -14.64
C PHE A 570 -20.81 -14.90 -16.06
N TYR A 571 -20.88 -16.18 -16.42
CA TYR A 571 -20.46 -16.72 -17.71
C TYR A 571 -21.65 -17.12 -18.60
N THR A 572 -22.59 -16.21 -18.89
CA THR A 572 -23.70 -16.50 -19.82
C THR A 572 -23.25 -16.45 -21.29
N GLU A 573 -23.93 -17.19 -22.19
CA GLU A 573 -23.52 -17.37 -23.60
C GLU A 573 -23.19 -16.09 -24.38
N ASN A 574 -23.73 -14.96 -23.98
CA ASN A 574 -23.57 -13.68 -24.66
C ASN A 574 -22.66 -12.68 -23.95
N ILE A 575 -22.13 -13.03 -22.78
CA ILE A 575 -21.42 -12.09 -21.94
C ILE A 575 -20.28 -12.85 -21.28
N ASN A 576 -19.10 -12.79 -21.88
CA ASN A 576 -17.86 -13.03 -21.17
C ASN A 576 -17.72 -11.89 -20.16
N TYR A 577 -18.36 -12.04 -18.98
CA TYR A 577 -18.07 -11.16 -17.87
C TYR A 577 -16.84 -11.72 -17.19
N PRO A 578 -15.69 -11.11 -17.36
CA PRO A 578 -14.68 -11.24 -16.34
C PRO A 578 -15.33 -10.77 -15.04
N ILE A 579 -14.99 -11.38 -13.94
CA ILE A 579 -15.41 -10.97 -12.58
C ILE A 579 -15.28 -9.46 -12.37
N LEU A 580 -14.42 -8.83 -13.12
CA LEU A 580 -14.27 -7.39 -13.16
C LEU A 580 -15.51 -6.65 -13.68
N ASN A 581 -16.18 -7.13 -14.71
CA ASN A 581 -17.42 -6.51 -15.20
C ASN A 581 -18.58 -6.69 -14.22
N ALA A 582 -18.51 -7.70 -13.37
CA ALA A 582 -19.41 -7.87 -12.24
C ALA A 582 -19.08 -6.93 -11.07
N ALA A 583 -17.96 -6.24 -11.10
CA ALA A 583 -17.57 -5.35 -10.02
C ALA A 583 -18.46 -4.10 -9.92
N LYS A 584 -19.10 -3.68 -11.01
CA LYS A 584 -20.13 -2.64 -10.96
C LYS A 584 -21.48 -3.23 -11.36
N LEU A 585 -22.27 -3.59 -10.38
CA LEU A 585 -23.60 -4.09 -10.56
C LEU A 585 -24.62 -2.97 -10.30
N ILE A 586 -25.55 -2.79 -11.22
CA ILE A 586 -26.64 -1.83 -11.14
C ILE A 586 -27.95 -2.59 -11.26
N PHE A 587 -28.92 -2.29 -10.40
CA PHE A 587 -30.24 -2.88 -10.49
C PHE A 587 -31.10 -2.11 -11.49
N ALA A 588 -31.72 -2.82 -12.43
CA ALA A 588 -32.57 -2.20 -13.45
C ALA A 588 -33.80 -1.51 -12.84
N THR A 589 -34.40 -2.14 -11.85
CA THR A 589 -35.55 -1.61 -11.11
C THR A 589 -35.52 -2.09 -9.69
N ASP A 590 -35.87 -1.22 -8.75
CA ASP A 590 -36.22 -1.61 -7.40
C ASP A 590 -37.71 -1.46 -7.24
N THR A 591 -38.42 -2.56 -7.15
CA THR A 591 -39.86 -2.59 -6.94
C THR A 591 -40.23 -2.58 -5.46
N ASP A 592 -39.27 -2.48 -4.57
CA ASP A 592 -39.49 -2.42 -3.13
C ASP A 592 -40.13 -1.07 -2.77
N PRO A 593 -41.38 -1.05 -2.26
CA PRO A 593 -42.04 0.17 -1.83
C PRO A 593 -41.43 0.78 -0.58
N ALA A 594 -40.54 0.05 0.13
CA ALA A 594 -39.79 0.58 1.24
C ALA A 594 -38.68 1.52 0.75
N SER A 595 -38.36 2.53 1.52
CA SER A 595 -37.48 3.66 1.21
C SER A 595 -36.02 3.31 0.85
N ILE A 596 -35.65 2.03 0.75
CA ILE A 596 -34.29 1.56 0.47
C ILE A 596 -34.17 1.20 -1.01
N ASN A 597 -34.07 2.21 -1.86
CA ASN A 597 -33.97 2.02 -3.30
C ASN A 597 -32.53 1.70 -3.71
N VAL A 598 -32.29 0.59 -4.40
CA VAL A 598 -31.00 0.16 -4.92
C VAL A 598 -30.81 0.49 -6.41
N SER A 599 -31.84 0.90 -7.13
CA SER A 599 -31.79 1.09 -8.58
C SER A 599 -30.86 2.19 -9.08
N SER A 600 -30.46 3.11 -8.22
CA SER A 600 -29.53 4.20 -8.55
C SER A 600 -28.14 4.00 -7.94
N LYS A 601 -27.89 2.85 -7.34
CA LYS A 601 -26.65 2.59 -6.61
C LYS A 601 -25.74 1.67 -7.39
N SER A 602 -24.44 1.84 -7.18
CA SER A 602 -23.39 0.99 -7.73
C SER A 602 -22.88 0.03 -6.67
N PHE A 603 -22.67 -1.21 -7.06
CA PHE A 603 -22.17 -2.26 -6.20
C PHE A 603 -20.91 -2.89 -6.80
N MET A 604 -20.05 -3.39 -5.95
CA MET A 604 -18.92 -4.23 -6.30
C MET A 604 -19.00 -5.56 -5.57
N LEU A 605 -18.30 -6.57 -6.07
CA LEU A 605 -18.19 -7.85 -5.37
C LEU A 605 -17.40 -7.70 -4.07
N GLY A 606 -17.98 -8.15 -2.97
CA GLY A 606 -17.28 -8.49 -1.75
C GLY A 606 -16.79 -9.93 -1.82
N ASN A 607 -17.56 -10.84 -1.23
CA ASN A 607 -17.36 -12.27 -1.30
C ASN A 607 -18.11 -12.86 -2.52
N ALA A 608 -17.56 -13.89 -3.15
CA ALA A 608 -18.25 -14.59 -4.23
C ALA A 608 -17.86 -16.08 -4.27
N THR A 609 -18.85 -16.95 -4.39
CA THR A 609 -18.67 -18.38 -4.71
C THR A 609 -19.39 -18.68 -6.02
N ILE A 610 -18.65 -19.03 -7.04
CA ILE A 610 -19.14 -19.29 -8.40
C ILE A 610 -19.11 -20.79 -8.66
N ASP A 611 -20.28 -21.40 -8.71
CA ASP A 611 -20.47 -22.82 -9.10
C ASP A 611 -20.57 -22.90 -10.63
N LEU A 612 -19.44 -23.19 -11.25
CA LEU A 612 -19.32 -23.22 -12.71
C LEU A 612 -20.19 -24.30 -13.38
N PRO A 613 -20.22 -25.56 -12.89
CA PRO A 613 -21.10 -26.58 -13.44
C PRO A 613 -22.59 -26.26 -13.36
N ASN A 614 -23.04 -25.67 -12.28
CA ASN A 614 -24.45 -25.36 -12.06
C ASN A 614 -24.86 -23.97 -12.57
N ASP A 615 -23.94 -23.18 -13.04
CA ASP A 615 -24.17 -21.83 -13.57
C ASP A 615 -24.84 -20.92 -12.53
N GLN A 616 -24.32 -20.94 -11.31
CA GLN A 616 -24.83 -20.20 -10.16
C GLN A 616 -23.71 -19.49 -9.41
N SER A 617 -24.05 -18.35 -8.80
CA SER A 617 -23.09 -17.60 -7.99
C SER A 617 -23.78 -17.06 -6.74
N ASN A 618 -23.21 -17.35 -5.58
CA ASN A 618 -23.57 -16.71 -4.32
C ASN A 618 -22.61 -15.57 -4.06
N VAL A 619 -23.13 -14.37 -3.87
CA VAL A 619 -22.33 -13.16 -3.80
C VAL A 619 -22.77 -12.25 -2.67
N THR A 620 -21.81 -11.58 -2.06
CA THR A 620 -22.04 -10.38 -1.26
C THR A 620 -21.66 -9.16 -2.09
N LEU A 621 -22.60 -8.27 -2.30
CA LEU A 621 -22.44 -7.03 -3.06
C LEU A 621 -22.30 -5.88 -2.08
N LEU A 622 -21.22 -5.12 -2.23
CA LEU A 622 -20.88 -3.98 -1.39
C LEU A 622 -21.18 -2.69 -2.15
N GLN A 623 -22.01 -1.83 -1.57
CA GLN A 623 -22.31 -0.53 -2.19
C GLN A 623 -21.06 0.33 -2.25
N ILE A 624 -20.82 0.93 -3.41
CA ILE A 624 -19.81 1.96 -3.63
C ILE A 624 -20.48 3.25 -4.12
N SER A 625 -19.91 4.38 -3.81
CA SER A 625 -20.48 5.67 -4.19
C SER A 625 -19.40 6.64 -4.65
N ASN A 626 -19.79 7.44 -5.62
CA ASN A 626 -18.97 8.52 -6.17
C ASN A 626 -19.62 9.88 -5.93
N ASN A 627 -20.79 9.91 -5.28
CA ASN A 627 -21.49 11.16 -4.99
C ASN A 627 -20.68 11.96 -3.97
N GLU A 628 -20.35 13.19 -4.34
CA GLU A 628 -19.68 14.11 -3.42
C GLU A 628 -20.57 14.41 -2.22
N ILE A 629 -20.02 14.20 -1.03
CA ILE A 629 -20.67 14.52 0.24
C ILE A 629 -19.98 15.75 0.82
N ALA A 630 -20.78 16.75 1.16
CA ALA A 630 -20.26 17.94 1.82
C ALA A 630 -19.65 17.58 3.19
N CYS A 631 -18.42 17.99 3.39
CA CYS A 631 -17.69 17.75 4.64
C CYS A 631 -16.89 18.98 5.06
N THR A 632 -16.61 19.07 6.34
CA THR A 632 -15.75 20.11 6.89
C THR A 632 -14.45 19.48 7.38
N ARG A 633 -13.33 19.96 6.85
CA ARG A 633 -12.01 19.57 7.33
C ARG A 633 -11.81 20.04 8.76
N VAL A 634 -11.49 19.14 9.67
CA VAL A 634 -11.13 19.44 11.04
C VAL A 634 -9.66 19.06 11.21
N ASN A 635 -8.82 20.05 11.48
CA ASN A 635 -7.44 19.77 11.85
C ASN A 635 -7.44 19.09 13.24
N LYS A 636 -7.00 17.86 13.30
CA LYS A 636 -6.96 17.04 14.53
C LYS A 636 -6.21 17.72 15.68
N TYR A 637 -5.35 18.71 15.39
CA TYR A 637 -4.50 19.37 16.36
C TYR A 637 -5.10 20.58 17.06
N SER A 638 -6.19 21.15 16.57
CA SER A 638 -6.84 22.26 17.27
C SER A 638 -7.61 21.85 18.54
N SER A 639 -7.78 20.56 18.80
CA SER A 639 -8.51 20.02 19.95
C SER A 639 -7.67 19.24 20.96
N GLN A 640 -6.38 19.03 20.73
CA GLN A 640 -5.47 18.50 21.74
C GLN A 640 -4.76 19.63 22.47
N THR A 641 -5.50 20.41 23.23
CA THR A 641 -4.96 21.05 24.42
C THR A 641 -4.59 19.93 25.39
N SER A 642 -3.30 19.66 25.47
CA SER A 642 -2.56 19.12 26.60
C SER A 642 -3.38 18.61 27.79
N THR A 643 -3.45 17.32 27.95
CA THR A 643 -3.38 16.70 29.28
C THR A 643 -2.28 15.64 29.20
N PHE A 644 -1.12 16.03 29.64
CA PHE A 644 -0.06 15.14 30.12
C PHE A 644 0.04 15.27 31.63
#